data_dc09ac439d2a78b7f2e15847af2900a4
#
_entry.id   dc09ac439d2a78b7f2e15847af2900a4
#
_cell.length_a   1.000
_cell.length_b   1.000
_cell.length_c   1.000
_cell.angle_alpha   90.00
_cell.angle_beta   90.00
_cell.angle_gamma   90.00
#
_symmetry.space_group_name_H-M   'P 1'
#
loop_
_entity.id
_entity.type
_entity.pdbx_description
1 polymer ?
#
loop_
_entity_poly.entity_id
_entity_poly.type
_entity_poly.pdbx_seq_one_letter_code
_entity_poly.pdbx_strand_id
1 'polypeptide(L)'
;MHKLIVSAFLLLFGLIANAQSNSFWYDKPAEKWTQALPIGNGSIGGMVFGGVQTEHIQFNESSLITGSTKSVGDYQPFGDLFLDFKVDSIQKFRRELSLENAIHTVLYTSNGVNFKRETFVSFPDKVMVIHLTASKKNQITFTIKLKDAHKANVVYKENRAISSGKLVQNGMEYESQLLIKNNEGVLKSDTAGITVINANEVTIFLSARTDFEYNYEKKYKGIHPHQRLSKTIDLATKKSYAQLLQSHLKDYQQLYNRVSLKLKTNSNEKPLSERLLLYKKSQPDPALEKLLFDYGRYLLISSSRRGGTPANLQGLWNNEFKPAWYAQYTTNINIQMNYWLAELTGLPECHEPLFDWVENLAKVQKNSNDTNLISKKGWICYSTNTLMGTPSKWRLHRPGSAWLSQHFWEHYAFTGDKNFLLKHAYPMLKEITGYWEDYLVESKNGQLITPTGWSPEHGPGLNETDKSSYPGVSYDQQIVYDLFSNYIEASEVLGLDKDYREKIKSMRSHLLGPQIGKWGQLQEWMEDWDNPNDKHRHASHLFAVYPGRQITKLLSPDLANAALISIKSRGDINTEWSTAWKINIYARLCQSERAYDLIKNMFSNCLLDNMFGNHPPFQMDGNYGFTAGVAEMLLQSHVKENDTYVLQILPALPKEWSSGEIKGLRARGGFVVDISWENNTLKKLVVTSHKGGTFTAFYNNKRIVKSLLKNEKWETANF
;
A
#
# COMPACT_ATOMS: atom_id res chain seq x y z
N MET A 1 -5.30 -28.15 42.39
CA MET A 1 -5.29 -27.07 41.39
C MET A 1 -4.08 -27.04 40.43
N HIS A 2 -3.01 -27.82 40.66
CA HIS A 2 -1.80 -27.84 39.79
C HIS A 2 -1.88 -28.78 38.56
N LYS A 3 -2.86 -29.69 38.48
CA LYS A 3 -3.02 -30.63 37.35
C LYS A 3 -3.91 -30.13 36.22
N LEU A 4 -4.68 -29.07 36.43
CA LEU A 4 -5.56 -28.47 35.37
C LEU A 4 -4.86 -27.49 34.43
N ILE A 5 -3.72 -26.92 34.80
CA ILE A 5 -2.98 -25.92 33.99
C ILE A 5 -2.10 -26.61 32.94
N VAL A 6 -1.61 -27.82 33.21
CA VAL A 6 -0.77 -28.58 32.25
C VAL A 6 -1.61 -29.17 31.11
N SER A 7 -2.89 -29.50 31.34
CA SER A 7 -3.79 -30.02 30.30
C SER A 7 -4.28 -28.94 29.32
N ALA A 8 -4.32 -27.66 29.70
CA ALA A 8 -4.70 -26.57 28.83
C ALA A 8 -3.62 -26.24 27.78
N PHE A 9 -2.35 -26.51 28.07
CA PHE A 9 -1.23 -26.26 27.14
C PHE A 9 -1.09 -27.36 26.07
N LEU A 10 -1.56 -28.57 26.32
CA LEU A 10 -1.57 -29.69 25.36
C LEU A 10 -2.81 -29.69 24.47
N LEU A 11 -3.92 -29.08 24.88
CA LEU A 11 -5.17 -28.98 24.11
C LEU A 11 -5.17 -27.86 23.07
N LEU A 12 -4.26 -26.87 23.13
CA LEU A 12 -4.11 -25.83 22.12
C LEU A 12 -3.40 -26.28 20.83
N PHE A 13 -2.75 -27.44 20.82
CA PHE A 13 -2.13 -28.02 19.62
C PHE A 13 -3.08 -28.94 18.81
N GLY A 14 -4.26 -29.23 19.30
CA GLY A 14 -5.16 -30.26 18.75
C GLY A 14 -6.44 -29.79 18.07
N LEU A 15 -6.75 -28.48 18.02
CA LEU A 15 -8.00 -27.94 17.46
C LEU A 15 -7.80 -26.85 16.39
N ILE A 16 -6.70 -26.89 15.64
CA ILE A 16 -6.57 -26.10 14.38
C ILE A 16 -6.82 -27.04 13.20
N ALA A 17 -8.03 -27.55 13.12
CA ALA A 17 -8.52 -28.18 11.90
C ALA A 17 -9.38 -27.16 11.12
N ASN A 18 -8.92 -26.77 9.92
CA ASN A 18 -9.66 -26.12 8.84
C ASN A 18 -9.89 -24.59 8.84
N ALA A 19 -9.18 -23.77 9.60
CA ALA A 19 -9.10 -22.36 9.25
C ALA A 19 -7.88 -22.14 8.35
N GLN A 20 -8.07 -21.57 7.16
CA GLN A 20 -6.99 -21.13 6.30
C GLN A 20 -6.14 -20.12 7.06
N SER A 21 -4.93 -20.50 7.48
CA SER A 21 -4.04 -19.64 8.28
C SER A 21 -3.69 -18.37 7.50
N ASN A 22 -3.95 -17.20 8.09
CA ASN A 22 -3.51 -15.90 7.55
C ASN A 22 -2.09 -15.61 8.02
N SER A 23 -1.21 -16.59 7.96
CA SER A 23 0.20 -16.49 8.33
C SER A 23 1.09 -17.22 7.35
N PHE A 24 2.35 -16.85 7.33
CA PHE A 24 3.39 -17.60 6.63
C PHE A 24 4.65 -17.70 7.49
N TRP A 25 5.39 -18.77 7.29
CA TRP A 25 6.49 -19.14 8.16
C TRP A 25 7.68 -19.73 7.41
N TYR A 26 8.81 -19.76 8.10
CA TYR A 26 10.08 -20.33 7.64
C TYR A 26 10.67 -21.22 8.73
N ASP A 27 11.40 -22.23 8.28
CA ASP A 27 12.13 -23.19 9.11
C ASP A 27 13.59 -22.78 9.37
N LYS A 28 14.00 -21.59 8.89
CA LYS A 28 15.32 -21.00 9.07
C LYS A 28 15.25 -19.51 9.36
N PRO A 29 16.22 -18.95 10.12
CA PRO A 29 16.40 -17.50 10.22
C PRO A 29 16.64 -16.85 8.87
N ALA A 30 16.42 -15.54 8.78
CA ALA A 30 16.82 -14.76 7.62
C ALA A 30 18.34 -14.52 7.64
N GLU A 31 18.98 -14.73 6.48
CA GLU A 31 20.39 -14.41 6.27
C GLU A 31 20.58 -13.05 5.60
N LYS A 32 19.55 -12.60 4.87
CA LYS A 32 19.54 -11.33 4.11
C LYS A 32 18.35 -10.49 4.51
N TRP A 33 18.48 -9.18 4.35
CA TRP A 33 17.41 -8.23 4.63
C TRP A 33 16.12 -8.56 3.86
N THR A 34 16.21 -8.97 2.60
CA THR A 34 15.08 -9.38 1.75
C THR A 34 14.43 -10.72 2.15
N GLN A 35 14.95 -11.38 3.16
CA GLN A 35 14.34 -12.56 3.78
C GLN A 35 13.74 -12.25 5.15
N ALA A 36 14.12 -11.11 5.76
CA ALA A 36 13.54 -10.63 7.01
C ALA A 36 12.07 -10.26 6.81
N LEU A 37 11.30 -10.27 7.89
CA LEU A 37 9.87 -10.04 7.85
C LEU A 37 9.51 -8.65 8.37
N PRO A 38 8.69 -7.89 7.61
CA PRO A 38 8.34 -6.53 7.96
C PRO A 38 7.29 -6.49 9.07
N ILE A 39 7.47 -5.56 10.01
CA ILE A 39 6.47 -5.13 10.97
C ILE A 39 6.38 -3.61 10.94
N GLY A 40 5.22 -3.01 11.30
CA GLY A 40 5.09 -1.56 11.29
C GLY A 40 3.76 -1.04 11.81
N ASN A 41 3.71 0.29 12.04
CA ASN A 41 2.53 1.01 12.51
C ASN A 41 2.28 2.33 11.76
N GLY A 42 2.87 2.50 10.58
CA GLY A 42 2.79 3.74 9.78
C GLY A 42 3.77 4.84 10.20
N SER A 43 4.51 4.65 11.30
CA SER A 43 5.55 5.59 11.74
C SER A 43 6.87 4.87 11.98
N ILE A 44 6.85 3.77 12.72
CA ILE A 44 8.01 2.92 12.99
C ILE A 44 7.83 1.62 12.22
N GLY A 45 8.84 1.21 11.47
CA GLY A 45 8.92 -0.09 10.80
C GLY A 45 10.12 -0.87 11.27
N GLY A 46 10.03 -2.20 11.22
CA GLY A 46 11.15 -3.09 11.50
C GLY A 46 11.20 -4.26 10.53
N MET A 47 12.41 -4.71 10.21
CA MET A 47 12.68 -5.95 9.47
C MET A 47 13.27 -6.95 10.46
N VAL A 48 12.50 -7.98 10.80
CA VAL A 48 12.84 -8.97 11.84
C VAL A 48 13.46 -10.20 11.17
N PHE A 49 14.70 -10.51 11.52
CA PHE A 49 15.44 -11.64 10.92
C PHE A 49 15.07 -12.99 11.53
N GLY A 50 14.66 -13.00 12.80
CA GLY A 50 14.26 -14.21 13.50
C GLY A 50 15.44 -15.08 13.92
N GLY A 51 16.62 -14.53 14.14
CA GLY A 51 17.80 -15.26 14.60
C GLY A 51 17.66 -15.80 16.01
N VAL A 52 18.31 -16.93 16.31
CA VAL A 52 18.26 -17.54 17.65
C VAL A 52 19.50 -17.21 18.47
N GLN A 53 20.70 -17.36 17.89
CA GLN A 53 21.94 -16.98 18.58
C GLN A 53 22.09 -15.45 18.62
N THR A 54 21.75 -14.79 17.53
CA THR A 54 21.64 -13.34 17.45
C THR A 54 20.34 -12.98 16.74
N GLU A 55 19.40 -12.34 17.43
CA GLU A 55 18.30 -11.66 16.76
C GLU A 55 18.80 -10.34 16.23
N HIS A 56 18.42 -10.05 15.00
CA HIS A 56 18.65 -8.76 14.36
C HIS A 56 17.31 -8.15 13.93
N ILE A 57 17.06 -6.91 14.34
CA ILE A 57 15.93 -6.10 13.87
C ILE A 57 16.49 -4.79 13.35
N GLN A 58 16.46 -4.61 12.03
CA GLN A 58 16.72 -3.30 11.43
C GLN A 58 15.43 -2.49 11.49
N PHE A 59 15.49 -1.20 11.88
CA PHE A 59 14.30 -0.38 12.00
C PHE A 59 14.41 0.98 11.31
N ASN A 60 13.25 1.50 10.93
CA ASN A 60 13.05 2.79 10.26
C ASN A 60 12.05 3.65 11.04
N GLU A 61 12.12 4.94 10.78
CA GLU A 61 11.09 5.91 11.13
C GLU A 61 10.73 6.71 9.88
N SER A 62 9.44 6.92 9.65
CA SER A 62 8.87 7.32 8.37
C SER A 62 9.22 8.75 7.90
N SER A 63 9.83 9.57 8.74
CA SER A 63 10.21 10.94 8.41
C SER A 63 11.73 11.19 8.36
N LEU A 64 12.57 10.17 8.62
CA LEU A 64 14.03 10.33 8.60
C LEU A 64 14.53 10.38 7.16
N ILE A 65 14.79 11.59 6.66
CA ILE A 65 15.27 11.86 5.31
C ILE A 65 16.43 12.86 5.32
N THR A 66 17.35 12.76 4.37
CA THR A 66 18.43 13.75 4.19
C THR A 66 17.98 14.98 3.38
N GLY A 67 16.76 14.96 2.83
CA GLY A 67 16.18 16.06 2.06
C GLY A 67 15.77 17.27 2.90
N SER A 68 15.49 18.36 2.21
CA SER A 68 15.04 19.62 2.80
C SER A 68 14.06 20.32 1.85
N THR A 69 13.58 21.51 2.20
CA THR A 69 12.79 22.35 1.27
C THR A 69 13.57 22.82 0.03
N LYS A 70 14.88 22.52 -0.06
CA LYS A 70 15.75 22.93 -1.16
C LYS A 70 16.48 21.80 -1.86
N SER A 71 16.51 20.62 -1.26
CA SER A 71 17.21 19.43 -1.77
C SER A 71 16.37 18.18 -1.63
N VAL A 72 16.45 17.29 -2.60
CA VAL A 72 15.66 16.05 -2.65
C VAL A 72 15.99 15.13 -1.47
N GLY A 73 17.23 14.69 -1.34
CA GLY A 73 17.66 13.74 -0.30
C GLY A 73 17.01 12.37 -0.39
N ASP A 74 17.51 11.49 0.47
CA ASP A 74 17.16 10.06 0.51
C ASP A 74 16.46 9.73 1.83
N TYR A 75 15.50 8.78 1.80
CA TYR A 75 15.06 8.10 3.02
C TYR A 75 16.23 7.35 3.64
N GLN A 76 16.28 7.31 4.98
CA GLN A 76 17.42 6.79 5.71
C GLN A 76 17.08 5.59 6.59
N PRO A 77 17.97 4.59 6.72
CA PRO A 77 17.87 3.61 7.80
C PRO A 77 18.02 4.34 9.14
N PHE A 78 17.30 3.91 10.17
CA PHE A 78 17.37 4.55 11.48
C PHE A 78 18.40 3.87 12.38
N GLY A 79 18.35 2.55 12.45
CA GLY A 79 19.29 1.79 13.27
C GLY A 79 18.99 0.30 13.28
N ASP A 80 19.80 -0.40 14.07
CA ASP A 80 19.75 -1.84 14.24
C ASP A 80 19.69 -2.21 15.73
N LEU A 81 18.88 -3.20 16.03
CA LEU A 81 18.79 -3.80 17.35
C LEU A 81 19.29 -5.24 17.29
N PHE A 82 20.22 -5.61 18.16
CA PHE A 82 20.75 -6.96 18.27
C PHE A 82 20.47 -7.51 19.67
N LEU A 83 20.01 -8.77 19.74
CA LEU A 83 19.88 -9.52 20.96
C LEU A 83 20.79 -10.76 20.84
N ASP A 84 21.90 -10.77 21.56
CA ASP A 84 22.91 -11.84 21.54
C ASP A 84 22.64 -12.85 22.67
N PHE A 85 22.21 -14.05 22.29
CA PHE A 85 21.92 -15.16 23.21
C PHE A 85 23.06 -16.17 23.22
N LYS A 86 23.29 -16.81 24.37
CA LYS A 86 24.16 -17.98 24.47
C LYS A 86 23.31 -19.24 24.29
N VAL A 87 23.18 -19.72 23.08
CA VAL A 87 22.38 -20.91 22.73
C VAL A 87 23.30 -21.94 22.03
N ASP A 88 23.44 -23.14 22.62
CA ASP A 88 24.36 -24.16 22.15
C ASP A 88 23.75 -25.10 21.11
N SER A 89 22.47 -25.44 21.25
CA SER A 89 21.76 -26.31 20.30
C SER A 89 20.36 -25.80 20.01
N ILE A 90 19.95 -25.85 18.75
CA ILE A 90 18.66 -25.38 18.30
C ILE A 90 17.89 -26.55 17.71
N GLN A 91 16.68 -26.77 18.20
CA GLN A 91 15.74 -27.76 17.71
C GLN A 91 14.37 -27.10 17.47
N LYS A 92 13.58 -27.65 16.55
CA LYS A 92 12.20 -27.21 16.28
C LYS A 92 12.08 -25.71 16.00
N PHE A 93 12.95 -25.16 15.18
CA PHE A 93 12.91 -23.74 14.84
C PHE A 93 11.73 -23.40 13.93
N ARG A 94 11.06 -22.28 14.20
CA ARG A 94 10.04 -21.66 13.36
C ARG A 94 10.02 -20.15 13.56
N ARG A 95 10.05 -19.38 12.49
CA ARG A 95 9.69 -17.97 12.48
C ARG A 95 8.48 -17.72 11.62
N GLU A 96 7.57 -16.91 12.06
CA GLU A 96 6.25 -16.72 11.44
C GLU A 96 5.81 -15.26 11.50
N LEU A 97 5.14 -14.79 10.46
CA LEU A 97 4.39 -13.54 10.46
C LEU A 97 2.89 -13.85 10.36
N SER A 98 2.15 -13.49 11.39
CA SER A 98 0.68 -13.52 11.38
C SER A 98 0.16 -12.22 10.77
N LEU A 99 -0.47 -12.31 9.61
CA LEU A 99 -1.12 -11.15 8.96
C LEU A 99 -2.40 -10.75 9.70
N GLU A 100 -3.08 -11.69 10.34
CA GLU A 100 -4.29 -11.43 11.11
C GLU A 100 -4.04 -10.64 12.39
N ASN A 101 -2.86 -10.85 12.99
CA ASN A 101 -2.50 -10.26 14.27
C ASN A 101 -1.39 -9.19 14.16
N ALA A 102 -0.74 -9.07 13.02
CA ALA A 102 0.45 -8.24 12.80
C ALA A 102 1.56 -8.51 13.83
N ILE A 103 1.83 -9.79 14.10
CA ILE A 103 2.83 -10.26 15.06
C ILE A 103 3.84 -11.17 14.35
N HIS A 104 5.11 -10.85 14.51
CA HIS A 104 6.21 -11.75 14.18
C HIS A 104 6.54 -12.64 15.40
N THR A 105 6.59 -13.95 15.20
CA THR A 105 6.87 -14.92 16.25
C THR A 105 8.07 -15.78 15.89
N VAL A 106 8.98 -15.99 16.84
CA VAL A 106 10.06 -16.97 16.77
C VAL A 106 9.85 -18.02 17.85
N LEU A 107 9.83 -19.28 17.45
CA LEU A 107 9.72 -20.44 18.33
C LEU A 107 10.93 -21.35 18.12
N TYR A 108 11.55 -21.79 19.20
CA TYR A 108 12.60 -22.80 19.14
C TYR A 108 12.73 -23.54 20.46
N THR A 109 13.37 -24.70 20.40
CA THR A 109 13.72 -25.49 21.58
C THR A 109 15.24 -25.55 21.71
N SER A 110 15.78 -25.32 22.92
CA SER A 110 17.19 -25.51 23.24
C SER A 110 17.32 -26.13 24.60
N ASN A 111 18.13 -27.17 24.73
CA ASN A 111 18.38 -27.90 25.98
C ASN A 111 17.09 -28.32 26.73
N GLY A 112 16.06 -28.73 25.99
CA GLY A 112 14.76 -29.14 26.54
C GLY A 112 13.93 -27.98 27.12
N VAL A 113 14.24 -26.71 26.75
CA VAL A 113 13.47 -25.51 27.08
C VAL A 113 12.88 -24.96 25.77
N ASN A 114 11.58 -24.68 25.80
CA ASN A 114 10.91 -24.00 24.67
C ASN A 114 10.97 -22.50 24.90
N PHE A 115 11.42 -21.77 23.90
CA PHE A 115 11.48 -20.31 23.88
C PHE A 115 10.50 -19.75 22.87
N LYS A 116 9.88 -18.63 23.22
CA LYS A 116 9.01 -17.85 22.35
C LYS A 116 9.42 -16.38 22.40
N ARG A 117 9.54 -15.76 21.23
CA ARG A 117 9.73 -14.32 21.09
C ARG A 117 8.68 -13.77 20.15
N GLU A 118 7.89 -12.80 20.61
CA GLU A 118 6.86 -12.11 19.86
C GLU A 118 7.28 -10.66 19.64
N THR A 119 7.15 -10.18 18.42
CA THR A 119 7.52 -8.80 18.04
C THR A 119 6.40 -8.16 17.24
N PHE A 120 5.94 -6.99 17.66
CA PHE A 120 4.94 -6.19 16.96
C PHE A 120 5.17 -4.70 17.17
N VAL A 121 4.56 -3.85 16.31
CA VAL A 121 4.61 -2.39 16.46
C VAL A 121 3.20 -1.88 16.72
N SER A 122 2.96 -1.43 17.96
CA SER A 122 1.65 -0.92 18.38
C SER A 122 1.42 0.49 17.86
N PHE A 123 0.32 0.69 17.11
CA PHE A 123 -0.09 2.03 16.67
C PHE A 123 -0.61 2.88 17.84
N PRO A 124 -1.50 2.38 18.72
CA PRO A 124 -2.00 3.18 19.84
C PRO A 124 -0.91 3.52 20.87
N ASP A 125 0.05 2.63 21.11
CA ASP A 125 1.12 2.83 22.09
C ASP A 125 2.38 3.49 21.49
N LYS A 126 2.51 3.53 20.15
CA LYS A 126 3.62 4.15 19.39
C LYS A 126 4.98 3.56 19.76
N VAL A 127 5.03 2.26 20.04
CA VAL A 127 6.24 1.52 20.35
C VAL A 127 6.30 0.21 19.60
N MET A 128 7.51 -0.23 19.27
CA MET A 128 7.81 -1.62 18.96
C MET A 128 7.96 -2.37 20.28
N VAL A 129 7.28 -3.51 20.41
CA VAL A 129 7.30 -4.38 21.56
C VAL A 129 7.95 -5.70 21.17
N ILE A 130 8.97 -6.14 21.94
CA ILE A 130 9.59 -7.44 21.78
C ILE A 130 9.42 -8.16 23.11
N HIS A 131 8.73 -9.30 23.10
CA HIS A 131 8.38 -10.05 24.29
C HIS A 131 8.96 -11.45 24.25
N LEU A 132 9.71 -11.83 25.29
CA LEU A 132 10.42 -13.09 25.38
C LEU A 132 9.90 -13.89 26.58
N THR A 133 9.60 -15.16 26.33
CA THR A 133 9.19 -16.14 27.35
C THR A 133 9.92 -17.46 27.18
N ALA A 134 10.04 -18.24 28.28
CA ALA A 134 10.61 -19.57 28.26
C ALA A 134 9.73 -20.53 29.08
N SER A 135 9.71 -21.83 28.70
CA SER A 135 8.91 -22.86 29.38
C SER A 135 9.43 -23.25 30.75
N LYS A 136 10.64 -22.80 31.13
CA LYS A 136 11.24 -22.97 32.46
C LYS A 136 11.67 -21.63 33.00
N LYS A 137 11.68 -21.47 34.31
CA LYS A 137 12.13 -20.26 35.01
C LYS A 137 13.64 -20.04 34.85
N ASN A 138 14.05 -18.76 34.91
CA ASN A 138 15.46 -18.34 34.94
C ASN A 138 16.26 -18.75 33.69
N GLN A 139 15.60 -18.84 32.51
CA GLN A 139 16.24 -19.30 31.28
C GLN A 139 16.58 -18.19 30.29
N ILE A 140 16.10 -16.97 30.52
CA ILE A 140 16.29 -15.88 29.56
C ILE A 140 17.54 -15.10 29.97
N THR A 141 18.59 -15.26 29.15
CA THR A 141 19.87 -14.55 29.30
C THR A 141 20.35 -14.10 27.94
N PHE A 142 20.55 -12.79 27.75
CA PHE A 142 21.06 -12.20 26.52
C PHE A 142 21.63 -10.80 26.76
N THR A 143 22.43 -10.31 25.80
CA THR A 143 22.88 -8.92 25.76
C THR A 143 22.19 -8.19 24.62
N ILE A 144 21.60 -7.03 24.93
CA ILE A 144 20.98 -6.16 23.92
C ILE A 144 21.91 -5.02 23.54
N LYS A 145 22.03 -4.77 22.23
CA LYS A 145 22.83 -3.70 21.66
C LYS A 145 21.98 -2.90 20.67
N LEU A 146 21.92 -1.61 20.88
CA LEU A 146 21.33 -0.65 19.95
C LEU A 146 22.46 -0.04 19.13
N LYS A 147 22.32 -0.02 17.80
CA LYS A 147 23.28 0.57 16.88
C LYS A 147 22.59 1.66 16.07
N ASP A 148 23.10 2.86 16.13
CA ASP A 148 22.63 3.97 15.33
C ASP A 148 23.22 3.89 13.91
N ALA A 149 22.38 4.06 12.88
CA ALA A 149 22.83 3.98 11.49
C ALA A 149 23.76 5.16 11.12
N HIS A 150 23.58 6.32 11.73
CA HIS A 150 24.35 7.54 11.48
C HIS A 150 25.49 7.76 12.48
N LYS A 151 25.84 6.72 13.26
CA LYS A 151 26.96 6.69 14.20
C LYS A 151 26.82 7.63 15.40
N ALA A 152 25.59 8.00 15.78
CA ALA A 152 25.38 8.66 17.06
C ALA A 152 25.72 7.69 18.22
N ASN A 153 26.27 8.27 19.28
CA ASN A 153 26.59 7.49 20.48
C ASN A 153 25.34 6.97 21.15
N VAL A 154 25.36 5.70 21.54
CA VAL A 154 24.31 5.09 22.35
C VAL A 154 24.72 5.18 23.83
N VAL A 155 23.86 5.79 24.63
CA VAL A 155 24.05 5.87 26.08
C VAL A 155 23.20 4.80 26.75
N TYR A 156 23.85 3.87 27.44
CA TYR A 156 23.21 2.83 28.23
C TYR A 156 23.21 3.22 29.70
N LYS A 157 22.07 3.25 30.34
CA LYS A 157 21.94 3.54 31.77
C LYS A 157 20.82 2.70 32.36
N GLU A 158 21.16 1.88 33.35
CA GLU A 158 20.22 0.97 34.00
C GLU A 158 19.52 0.07 32.97
N ASN A 159 18.20 0.22 32.79
CA ASN A 159 17.39 -0.55 31.86
C ASN A 159 17.04 0.22 30.57
N ARG A 160 17.70 1.38 30.29
CA ARG A 160 17.40 2.25 29.15
C ARG A 160 18.62 2.45 28.26
N ALA A 161 18.38 2.48 26.95
CA ALA A 161 19.35 2.92 25.96
C ALA A 161 18.77 4.08 25.15
N ILE A 162 19.58 5.10 24.88
CA ILE A 162 19.20 6.29 24.10
C ILE A 162 20.27 6.53 23.05
N SER A 163 19.87 6.67 21.81
CA SER A 163 20.69 7.21 20.71
C SER A 163 20.05 8.48 20.20
N SER A 164 20.78 9.58 20.23
CA SER A 164 20.32 10.90 19.77
C SER A 164 21.34 11.50 18.82
N GLY A 165 20.88 11.95 17.66
CA GLY A 165 21.75 12.43 16.60
C GLY A 165 21.13 13.56 15.79
N LYS A 166 21.94 14.05 14.84
CA LYS A 166 21.54 15.09 13.89
C LYS A 166 22.11 14.76 12.52
N LEU A 167 21.27 14.73 11.49
CA LEU A 167 21.73 14.51 10.13
C LEU A 167 22.57 15.72 9.66
N VAL A 168 23.75 15.43 9.12
CA VAL A 168 24.68 16.46 8.65
C VAL A 168 24.12 17.21 7.43
N GLN A 169 23.34 16.53 6.58
CA GLN A 169 22.87 17.05 5.31
C GLN A 169 21.81 18.16 5.44
N ASN A 170 20.90 18.03 6.40
CA ASN A 170 19.77 18.95 6.54
C ASN A 170 19.54 19.46 7.98
N GLY A 171 20.33 18.96 8.93
CA GLY A 171 20.19 19.34 10.34
C GLY A 171 18.96 18.77 11.04
N MET A 172 18.31 17.72 10.50
CA MET A 172 17.20 17.02 11.13
C MET A 172 17.69 16.33 12.39
N GLU A 173 17.04 16.61 13.51
CA GLU A 173 17.31 15.96 14.80
C GLU A 173 16.47 14.71 14.94
N TYR A 174 17.10 13.64 15.41
CA TYR A 174 16.43 12.33 15.56
C TYR A 174 16.89 11.64 16.83
N GLU A 175 16.04 10.79 17.37
CA GLU A 175 16.35 10.01 18.55
C GLU A 175 15.61 8.68 18.53
N SER A 176 16.26 7.62 19.00
CA SER A 176 15.62 6.37 19.41
C SER A 176 15.85 6.10 20.89
N GLN A 177 14.84 5.56 21.54
CA GLN A 177 14.90 5.13 22.93
C GLN A 177 14.43 3.69 23.05
N LEU A 178 15.16 2.93 23.85
CA LEU A 178 14.85 1.57 24.22
C LEU A 178 14.74 1.46 25.73
N LEU A 179 13.79 0.65 26.23
CA LEU A 179 13.65 0.32 27.65
C LEU A 179 13.36 -1.18 27.82
N ILE A 180 14.01 -1.80 28.82
CA ILE A 180 13.82 -3.21 29.16
C ILE A 180 13.05 -3.32 30.48
N LYS A 181 12.04 -4.20 30.50
CA LYS A 181 11.32 -4.62 31.69
C LYS A 181 11.44 -6.14 31.81
N ASN A 182 12.03 -6.61 32.88
CA ASN A 182 12.19 -8.04 33.15
C ASN A 182 11.37 -8.47 34.37
N ASN A 183 10.99 -9.74 34.38
CA ASN A 183 10.40 -10.43 35.53
C ASN A 183 11.46 -11.37 36.10
N GLU A 184 11.87 -11.14 37.32
CA GLU A 184 13.02 -11.80 37.98
C GLU A 184 14.34 -11.59 37.18
N GLY A 185 15.43 -12.17 37.67
CA GLY A 185 16.75 -12.00 37.06
C GLY A 185 17.37 -10.63 37.30
N VAL A 186 18.53 -10.39 36.70
CA VAL A 186 19.35 -9.19 36.94
C VAL A 186 19.59 -8.45 35.61
N LEU A 187 19.54 -7.11 35.64
CA LEU A 187 20.01 -6.25 34.59
C LEU A 187 21.38 -5.66 34.92
N LYS A 188 22.30 -5.70 33.96
CA LYS A 188 23.61 -5.03 34.03
C LYS A 188 23.79 -4.18 32.76
N SER A 189 24.15 -2.93 32.91
CA SER A 189 24.46 -2.05 31.78
C SER A 189 25.90 -1.59 31.82
N ASP A 190 26.55 -1.54 30.69
CA ASP A 190 27.87 -0.97 30.45
C ASP A 190 27.91 -0.25 29.08
N THR A 191 29.07 0.15 28.64
CA THR A 191 29.24 0.85 27.36
C THR A 191 28.99 -0.03 26.14
N ALA A 192 28.93 -1.36 26.30
CA ALA A 192 28.72 -2.32 25.21
C ALA A 192 27.24 -2.72 25.05
N GLY A 193 26.39 -2.48 26.07
CA GLY A 193 24.98 -2.84 26.00
C GLY A 193 24.31 -3.03 27.36
N ILE A 194 23.13 -3.64 27.33
CA ILE A 194 22.41 -4.07 28.55
C ILE A 194 22.30 -5.58 28.52
N THR A 195 22.78 -6.23 29.60
CA THR A 195 22.72 -7.68 29.75
C THR A 195 21.58 -8.06 30.72
N VAL A 196 20.69 -8.92 30.27
CA VAL A 196 19.65 -9.59 31.04
C VAL A 196 20.21 -10.96 31.45
N ILE A 197 20.10 -11.32 32.74
CA ILE A 197 20.63 -12.57 33.29
C ILE A 197 19.52 -13.30 34.04
N ASN A 198 19.21 -14.54 33.61
CA ASN A 198 18.31 -15.46 34.31
C ASN A 198 16.90 -14.90 34.56
N ALA A 199 16.32 -14.18 33.61
CA ALA A 199 14.96 -13.70 33.73
C ALA A 199 13.94 -14.81 33.39
N ASN A 200 12.70 -14.68 33.90
CA ASN A 200 11.57 -15.54 33.56
C ASN A 200 10.85 -15.04 32.30
N GLU A 201 10.78 -13.72 32.17
CA GLU A 201 10.07 -13.02 31.11
C GLU A 201 10.73 -11.67 30.90
N VAL A 202 10.81 -11.21 29.64
CA VAL A 202 11.37 -9.91 29.29
C VAL A 202 10.49 -9.22 28.25
N THR A 203 10.21 -7.93 28.46
CA THR A 203 9.56 -7.07 27.48
C THR A 203 10.49 -5.89 27.16
N ILE A 204 10.78 -5.71 25.88
CA ILE A 204 11.61 -4.62 25.37
C ILE A 204 10.69 -3.66 24.62
N PHE A 205 10.86 -2.37 24.86
CA PHE A 205 10.15 -1.28 24.20
C PHE A 205 11.15 -0.48 23.40
N LEU A 206 10.88 -0.26 22.11
CA LEU A 206 11.66 0.60 21.23
C LEU A 206 10.74 1.65 20.61
N SER A 207 11.14 2.91 20.65
CA SER A 207 10.50 3.98 19.89
C SER A 207 11.53 4.87 19.24
N ALA A 208 11.21 5.41 18.08
CA ALA A 208 12.08 6.28 17.30
C ALA A 208 11.27 7.46 16.75
N ARG A 209 11.92 8.62 16.60
CA ARG A 209 11.29 9.83 16.10
C ARG A 209 12.30 10.85 15.60
N THR A 210 11.86 11.70 14.68
CA THR A 210 12.59 12.90 14.25
C THR A 210 11.93 14.17 14.81
N ASP A 211 12.55 15.32 14.58
CA ASP A 211 11.96 16.65 14.80
C ASP A 211 11.03 17.08 13.65
N PHE A 212 10.71 16.19 12.69
CA PHE A 212 9.80 16.48 11.60
C PHE A 212 8.39 16.85 12.11
N GLU A 213 7.87 17.95 11.56
CA GLU A 213 6.49 18.39 11.77
C GLU A 213 5.88 18.76 10.41
N TYR A 214 4.67 18.27 10.11
CA TYR A 214 3.98 18.61 8.87
C TYR A 214 3.50 20.07 8.88
N ASN A 215 4.45 20.98 8.77
CA ASN A 215 4.21 22.44 8.81
C ASN A 215 5.16 23.16 7.85
N TYR A 216 4.64 23.57 6.70
CA TYR A 216 5.39 24.30 5.67
C TYR A 216 6.00 25.59 6.19
N GLU A 217 5.28 26.40 7.00
CA GLU A 217 5.71 27.70 7.52
C GLU A 217 6.92 27.55 8.48
N LYS A 218 6.95 26.42 9.21
CA LYS A 218 8.08 26.06 10.08
C LYS A 218 9.20 25.33 9.32
N LYS A 219 9.12 25.24 7.98
CA LYS A 219 10.06 24.46 7.14
C LYS A 219 10.19 23.02 7.63
N TYR A 220 9.07 22.44 8.07
CA TYR A 220 8.95 21.07 8.59
C TYR A 220 9.76 20.77 9.85
N LYS A 221 10.23 21.79 10.56
CA LYS A 221 11.02 21.63 11.79
C LYS A 221 10.16 21.85 13.03
N GLY A 222 10.04 20.82 13.84
CA GLY A 222 9.39 20.82 15.14
C GLY A 222 10.39 20.89 16.29
N ILE A 223 9.94 20.43 17.47
CA ILE A 223 10.76 20.34 18.68
C ILE A 223 11.56 19.03 18.71
N HIS A 224 12.71 19.04 19.38
CA HIS A 224 13.55 17.85 19.60
C HIS A 224 12.69 16.67 20.14
N PRO A 225 12.85 15.43 19.63
CA PRO A 225 11.95 14.32 19.92
C PRO A 225 12.04 13.76 21.35
N HIS A 226 13.09 14.08 22.11
CA HIS A 226 13.41 13.47 23.40
C HIS A 226 12.22 13.36 24.39
N GLN A 227 11.58 14.48 24.69
CA GLN A 227 10.49 14.51 25.68
C GLN A 227 9.29 13.71 25.21
N ARG A 228 8.98 13.74 23.90
CA ARG A 228 7.87 12.98 23.33
C ARG A 228 8.15 11.49 23.37
N LEU A 229 9.38 11.07 23.08
CA LEU A 229 9.80 9.66 23.13
C LEU A 229 9.82 9.14 24.57
N SER A 230 10.43 9.86 25.51
CA SER A 230 10.45 9.47 26.92
C SER A 230 9.03 9.27 27.45
N LYS A 231 8.13 10.24 27.22
CA LYS A 231 6.73 10.12 27.60
C LYS A 231 6.04 8.91 26.96
N THR A 232 6.31 8.64 25.68
CA THR A 232 5.72 7.51 24.95
C THR A 232 6.12 6.18 25.59
N ILE A 233 7.41 5.96 25.83
CA ILE A 233 7.94 4.74 26.45
C ILE A 233 7.46 4.62 27.90
N ASP A 234 7.51 5.69 28.70
CA ASP A 234 7.07 5.68 30.08
C ASP A 234 5.56 5.35 30.24
N LEU A 235 4.73 5.77 29.28
CA LEU A 235 3.32 5.37 29.24
C LEU A 235 3.13 3.91 28.85
N ALA A 236 3.87 3.44 27.85
CA ALA A 236 3.80 2.04 27.41
C ALA A 236 4.26 1.08 28.50
N THR A 237 5.30 1.41 29.25
CA THR A 237 5.85 0.56 30.34
C THR A 237 4.93 0.42 31.54
N LYS A 238 3.95 1.31 31.71
CA LYS A 238 2.91 1.17 32.75
C LYS A 238 1.92 0.05 32.45
N LYS A 239 1.85 -0.39 31.20
CA LYS A 239 1.00 -1.50 30.76
C LYS A 239 1.70 -2.84 30.93
N SER A 240 0.93 -3.89 31.23
CA SER A 240 1.40 -5.27 31.12
C SER A 240 1.52 -5.66 29.63
N TYR A 241 2.28 -6.72 29.32
CA TYR A 241 2.33 -7.27 27.96
C TYR A 241 0.94 -7.60 27.42
N ALA A 242 0.08 -8.22 28.23
CA ALA A 242 -1.29 -8.55 27.84
C ALA A 242 -2.12 -7.30 27.46
N GLN A 243 -1.95 -6.18 28.19
CA GLN A 243 -2.63 -4.92 27.86
C GLN A 243 -2.10 -4.28 26.57
N LEU A 244 -0.79 -4.34 26.33
CA LEU A 244 -0.18 -3.86 25.07
C LEU A 244 -0.64 -4.69 23.89
N LEU A 245 -0.62 -6.02 24.03
CA LEU A 245 -1.10 -6.94 23.00
C LEU A 245 -2.58 -6.70 22.69
N GLN A 246 -3.43 -6.58 23.71
CA GLN A 246 -4.85 -6.31 23.53
C GLN A 246 -5.09 -4.96 22.83
N SER A 247 -4.35 -3.92 23.19
CA SER A 247 -4.41 -2.59 22.56
C SER A 247 -4.03 -2.67 21.08
N HIS A 248 -2.93 -3.36 20.77
CA HIS A 248 -2.46 -3.60 19.40
C HIS A 248 -3.48 -4.37 18.57
N LEU A 249 -3.94 -5.52 19.06
CA LEU A 249 -4.91 -6.37 18.35
C LEU A 249 -6.22 -5.65 18.09
N LYS A 250 -6.75 -4.92 19.07
CA LYS A 250 -8.00 -4.18 18.92
C LYS A 250 -7.91 -3.13 17.80
N ASP A 251 -6.81 -2.37 17.75
CA ASP A 251 -6.59 -1.38 16.69
C ASP A 251 -6.38 -2.02 15.33
N TYR A 252 -5.47 -2.99 15.24
CA TYR A 252 -5.09 -3.61 13.99
C TYR A 252 -6.23 -4.41 13.36
N GLN A 253 -6.87 -5.28 14.14
CA GLN A 253 -7.94 -6.15 13.67
C GLN A 253 -9.21 -5.37 13.28
N GLN A 254 -9.45 -4.20 13.87
CA GLN A 254 -10.53 -3.32 13.45
C GLN A 254 -10.39 -2.89 11.96
N LEU A 255 -9.18 -2.82 11.44
CA LEU A 255 -8.90 -2.54 10.03
C LEU A 255 -8.80 -3.83 9.21
N TYR A 256 -8.00 -4.78 9.67
CA TYR A 256 -7.70 -5.99 8.91
C TYR A 256 -8.94 -6.87 8.67
N ASN A 257 -9.79 -7.05 9.67
CA ASN A 257 -10.96 -7.95 9.59
C ASN A 257 -12.15 -7.39 8.79
N ARG A 258 -12.04 -6.17 8.22
CA ARG A 258 -13.11 -5.60 7.38
C ARG A 258 -13.28 -6.34 6.07
N VAL A 259 -12.22 -6.94 5.54
CA VAL A 259 -12.25 -7.73 4.31
C VAL A 259 -11.60 -9.07 4.54
N SER A 260 -12.24 -10.12 4.06
CA SER A 260 -11.70 -11.48 4.10
C SER A 260 -11.95 -12.21 2.79
N LEU A 261 -10.89 -12.72 2.18
CA LEU A 261 -10.94 -13.62 1.03
C LEU A 261 -10.71 -15.05 1.48
N LYS A 262 -11.54 -15.98 1.02
CA LYS A 262 -11.36 -17.43 1.20
C LYS A 262 -11.47 -18.09 -0.16
N LEU A 263 -10.47 -18.85 -0.53
CA LEU A 263 -10.48 -19.69 -1.72
C LEU A 263 -10.50 -21.17 -1.28
N LYS A 264 -11.29 -21.99 -1.97
CA LYS A 264 -11.29 -23.44 -1.70
C LYS A 264 -9.96 -24.02 -2.16
N THR A 265 -9.18 -24.51 -1.22
CA THR A 265 -7.86 -25.07 -1.46
C THR A 265 -7.53 -26.10 -0.39
N ASN A 266 -6.65 -27.04 -0.69
CA ASN A 266 -6.07 -27.91 0.32
C ASN A 266 -5.09 -27.10 1.17
N SER A 267 -5.09 -27.32 2.50
CA SER A 267 -4.14 -26.67 3.39
C SER A 267 -2.72 -27.06 2.97
N ASN A 268 -1.87 -26.05 2.78
CA ASN A 268 -0.45 -26.26 2.51
C ASN A 268 0.36 -25.81 3.73
N GLU A 269 0.81 -26.76 4.55
CA GLU A 269 1.54 -26.51 5.79
C GLU A 269 3.05 -26.33 5.59
N LYS A 270 3.50 -26.15 4.34
CA LYS A 270 4.92 -26.00 3.99
C LYS A 270 5.44 -24.60 4.34
N PRO A 271 6.76 -24.48 4.63
CA PRO A 271 7.42 -23.17 4.72
C PRO A 271 7.21 -22.34 3.45
N LEU A 272 7.15 -21.01 3.60
CA LEU A 272 6.93 -20.12 2.45
C LEU A 272 7.99 -20.31 1.35
N SER A 273 9.25 -20.51 1.73
CA SER A 273 10.35 -20.77 0.78
C SER A 273 10.07 -21.96 -0.13
N GLU A 274 9.52 -23.05 0.41
CA GLU A 274 9.17 -24.25 -0.37
C GLU A 274 7.94 -23.97 -1.26
N ARG A 275 6.91 -23.27 -0.74
CA ARG A 275 5.72 -22.90 -1.52
C ARG A 275 6.07 -22.02 -2.72
N LEU A 276 6.93 -21.01 -2.55
CA LEU A 276 7.40 -20.15 -3.64
C LEU A 276 8.20 -20.96 -4.68
N LEU A 277 9.04 -21.89 -4.23
CA LEU A 277 9.79 -22.76 -5.13
C LEU A 277 8.87 -23.68 -5.95
N LEU A 278 7.83 -24.24 -5.35
CA LEU A 278 6.84 -25.08 -6.05
C LEU A 278 6.04 -24.25 -7.06
N TYR A 279 5.69 -23.02 -6.69
CA TYR A 279 4.98 -22.12 -7.60
C TYR A 279 5.81 -21.80 -8.86
N LYS A 280 7.13 -21.53 -8.69
CA LYS A 280 8.07 -21.34 -9.80
C LYS A 280 8.20 -22.60 -10.71
N LYS A 281 7.86 -23.78 -10.19
CA LYS A 281 7.79 -25.04 -10.94
C LYS A 281 6.39 -25.29 -11.54
N SER A 282 5.62 -24.24 -11.77
CA SER A 282 4.26 -24.28 -12.35
C SER A 282 3.26 -25.10 -11.55
N GLN A 283 3.37 -25.07 -10.22
CA GLN A 283 2.37 -25.62 -9.30
C GLN A 283 1.63 -24.48 -8.60
N PRO A 284 0.51 -23.98 -9.15
CA PRO A 284 -0.26 -22.89 -8.55
C PRO A 284 -0.75 -23.24 -7.14
N ASP A 285 -0.77 -22.24 -6.27
CA ASP A 285 -1.20 -22.36 -4.87
C ASP A 285 -2.21 -21.25 -4.55
N PRO A 286 -3.54 -21.48 -4.73
CA PRO A 286 -4.55 -20.46 -4.45
C PRO A 286 -4.53 -19.94 -3.00
N ALA A 287 -4.06 -20.75 -2.03
CA ALA A 287 -3.86 -20.28 -0.67
C ALA A 287 -2.72 -19.26 -0.57
N LEU A 288 -1.67 -19.41 -1.37
CA LEU A 288 -0.57 -18.44 -1.45
C LEU A 288 -1.01 -17.17 -2.20
N GLU A 289 -1.82 -17.30 -3.23
CA GLU A 289 -2.40 -16.18 -3.98
C GLU A 289 -3.30 -15.31 -3.07
N LYS A 290 -4.16 -15.97 -2.29
CA LYS A 290 -4.96 -15.32 -1.24
C LYS A 290 -4.08 -14.66 -0.17
N LEU A 291 -3.00 -15.31 0.23
CA LEU A 291 -2.07 -14.77 1.22
C LEU A 291 -1.38 -13.49 0.73
N LEU A 292 -1.02 -13.39 -0.56
CA LEU A 292 -0.46 -12.18 -1.16
C LEU A 292 -1.50 -11.04 -1.21
N PHE A 293 -2.79 -11.35 -1.47
CA PHE A 293 -3.88 -10.38 -1.35
C PHE A 293 -3.96 -9.79 0.07
N ASP A 294 -3.93 -10.63 1.09
CA ASP A 294 -3.97 -10.19 2.48
C ASP A 294 -2.68 -9.46 2.89
N TYR A 295 -1.55 -9.87 2.31
CA TYR A 295 -0.26 -9.25 2.58
C TYR A 295 -0.20 -7.78 2.12
N GLY A 296 -0.74 -7.44 0.94
CA GLY A 296 -0.79 -6.04 0.51
C GLY A 296 -1.65 -5.18 1.45
N ARG A 297 -2.75 -5.71 2.00
CA ARG A 297 -3.54 -5.03 3.03
C ARG A 297 -2.76 -4.84 4.32
N TYR A 298 -2.07 -5.89 4.78
CA TYR A 298 -1.17 -5.84 5.93
C TYR A 298 -0.09 -4.77 5.76
N LEU A 299 0.57 -4.75 4.61
CA LEU A 299 1.63 -3.80 4.30
C LEU A 299 1.13 -2.35 4.32
N LEU A 300 -0.07 -2.08 3.78
CA LEU A 300 -0.65 -0.73 3.83
C LEU A 300 -0.99 -0.31 5.27
N ILE A 301 -1.62 -1.17 6.06
CA ILE A 301 -1.92 -0.89 7.48
C ILE A 301 -0.63 -0.65 8.28
N SER A 302 0.46 -1.35 7.93
CA SER A 302 1.75 -1.24 8.62
C SER A 302 2.58 -0.04 8.19
N SER A 303 2.33 0.55 7.01
CA SER A 303 3.14 1.64 6.44
C SER A 303 2.44 2.98 6.31
N SER A 304 1.10 3.03 6.41
CA SER A 304 0.33 4.26 6.21
C SER A 304 -0.84 4.35 7.18
N ARG A 305 -0.74 5.25 8.13
CA ARG A 305 -1.74 5.45 9.21
C ARG A 305 -2.00 6.94 9.42
N ARG A 306 -3.25 7.26 9.82
CA ARG A 306 -3.70 8.62 10.15
C ARG A 306 -2.68 9.40 10.98
N GLY A 307 -2.34 10.63 10.55
CA GLY A 307 -1.38 11.50 11.21
C GLY A 307 0.09 11.10 11.02
N GLY A 308 0.37 10.12 10.15
CA GLY A 308 1.70 9.74 9.69
C GLY A 308 2.02 10.27 8.30
N THR A 309 3.01 9.69 7.65
CA THR A 309 3.41 9.99 6.27
C THR A 309 2.82 8.94 5.32
N PRO A 310 2.68 9.24 4.02
CA PRO A 310 2.28 8.20 3.05
C PRO A 310 3.31 7.08 2.97
N ALA A 311 2.85 5.88 2.57
CA ALA A 311 3.75 4.82 2.15
C ALA A 311 4.59 5.29 0.97
N ASN A 312 5.92 5.33 1.14
CA ASN A 312 6.84 5.71 0.08
C ASN A 312 7.06 4.56 -0.93
N LEU A 313 8.00 4.70 -1.87
CA LEU A 313 8.29 3.69 -2.89
C LEU A 313 8.66 2.30 -2.30
N GLN A 314 9.22 2.28 -1.09
CA GLN A 314 9.57 1.09 -0.31
C GLN A 314 8.63 0.87 0.89
N GLY A 315 7.46 1.50 0.90
CA GLY A 315 6.50 1.45 2.00
C GLY A 315 6.98 2.25 3.21
N LEU A 316 7.68 1.58 4.11
CA LEU A 316 8.26 2.14 5.33
C LEU A 316 9.69 1.59 5.58
N TRP A 317 10.07 0.53 4.86
CA TRP A 317 11.27 -0.27 5.15
C TRP A 317 12.41 0.03 4.19
N ASN A 318 13.56 0.41 4.75
CA ASN A 318 14.77 0.74 3.99
C ASN A 318 16.01 0.48 4.84
N ASN A 319 16.99 -0.22 4.27
CA ASN A 319 18.29 -0.45 4.92
C ASN A 319 19.46 0.24 4.20
N GLU A 320 19.17 1.07 3.19
CA GLU A 320 20.20 1.73 2.37
C GLU A 320 20.26 3.23 2.66
N PHE A 321 21.46 3.81 2.67
CA PHE A 321 21.67 5.26 2.78
C PHE A 321 21.38 6.00 1.46
N LYS A 322 21.40 5.28 0.36
CA LYS A 322 21.07 5.77 -0.99
C LYS A 322 20.14 4.76 -1.66
N PRO A 323 18.90 4.68 -1.21
CA PRO A 323 17.94 3.76 -1.80
C PRO A 323 17.64 4.15 -3.24
N ALA A 324 17.27 3.17 -4.06
CA ALA A 324 16.86 3.41 -5.42
C ALA A 324 15.74 4.47 -5.46
N TRP A 325 15.88 5.41 -6.41
CA TRP A 325 14.95 6.55 -6.58
C TRP A 325 14.69 7.33 -5.28
N TYR A 326 15.70 7.37 -4.39
CA TYR A 326 15.64 8.05 -3.09
C TYR A 326 14.57 7.48 -2.13
N ALA A 327 13.88 6.40 -2.49
CA ALA A 327 12.65 5.87 -1.89
C ALA A 327 11.54 6.94 -1.76
N GLN A 328 11.50 7.94 -2.65
CA GLN A 328 10.57 9.07 -2.60
C GLN A 328 9.24 8.75 -3.32
N TYR A 329 8.38 9.76 -3.45
CA TYR A 329 7.05 9.65 -4.05
C TYR A 329 7.10 9.94 -5.55
N THR A 330 6.99 8.90 -6.36
CA THR A 330 6.91 9.02 -7.82
C THR A 330 5.45 9.05 -8.27
N THR A 331 5.06 10.12 -9.00
CA THR A 331 3.67 10.48 -9.27
C THR A 331 3.16 10.04 -10.64
N ASN A 332 3.96 9.32 -11.43
CA ASN A 332 3.54 8.83 -12.75
C ASN A 332 2.93 7.42 -12.74
N ILE A 333 2.91 6.74 -11.58
CA ILE A 333 2.22 5.47 -11.30
C ILE A 333 2.35 5.05 -9.82
N ASN A 334 3.55 5.11 -9.24
CA ASN A 334 3.91 4.36 -8.03
C ASN A 334 3.09 4.80 -6.80
N ILE A 335 3.11 6.09 -6.46
CA ILE A 335 2.36 6.58 -5.29
C ILE A 335 0.85 6.37 -5.46
N GLN A 336 0.31 6.45 -6.67
CA GLN A 336 -1.09 6.19 -6.93
C GLN A 336 -1.41 4.70 -6.70
N MET A 337 -0.58 3.80 -7.22
CA MET A 337 -0.75 2.35 -7.06
C MET A 337 -0.69 1.92 -5.59
N ASN A 338 0.15 2.57 -4.77
CA ASN A 338 0.22 2.29 -3.33
C ASN A 338 -1.14 2.40 -2.64
N TYR A 339 -2.06 3.19 -3.17
CA TYR A 339 -3.36 3.46 -2.53
C TYR A 339 -4.58 2.92 -3.29
N TRP A 340 -4.40 2.25 -4.43
CA TRP A 340 -5.53 1.69 -5.18
C TRP A 340 -6.39 0.70 -4.37
N LEU A 341 -5.76 -0.06 -3.46
CA LEU A 341 -6.48 -1.01 -2.59
C LEU A 341 -7.24 -0.33 -1.45
N ALA A 342 -6.88 0.91 -1.06
CA ALA A 342 -7.30 1.50 0.20
C ALA A 342 -8.84 1.54 0.34
N GLU A 343 -9.53 2.22 -0.56
CA GLU A 343 -10.99 2.35 -0.50
C GLU A 343 -11.68 1.00 -0.76
N LEU A 344 -11.26 0.31 -1.81
CA LEU A 344 -11.85 -0.93 -2.29
C LEU A 344 -11.79 -2.05 -1.22
N THR A 345 -10.73 -2.08 -0.41
CA THR A 345 -10.55 -3.08 0.66
C THR A 345 -10.84 -2.56 2.07
N GLY A 346 -11.59 -1.43 2.18
CA GLY A 346 -12.11 -0.94 3.45
C GLY A 346 -11.06 -0.33 4.39
N LEU A 347 -10.04 0.35 3.85
CA LEU A 347 -8.95 0.98 4.57
C LEU A 347 -8.87 2.52 4.33
N PRO A 348 -9.98 3.27 4.36
CA PRO A 348 -9.97 4.71 4.06
C PRO A 348 -9.08 5.52 5.02
N GLU A 349 -8.91 5.09 6.28
CA GLU A 349 -8.03 5.75 7.25
C GLU A 349 -6.55 5.62 6.88
N CYS A 350 -6.18 4.55 6.15
CA CYS A 350 -4.82 4.38 5.63
C CYS A 350 -4.57 5.25 4.38
N HIS A 351 -5.62 5.80 3.78
CA HIS A 351 -5.52 6.71 2.62
C HIS A 351 -5.27 8.17 3.05
N GLU A 352 -5.67 8.56 4.25
CA GLU A 352 -5.55 9.94 4.74
C GLU A 352 -4.14 10.55 4.65
N PRO A 353 -3.05 9.82 4.95
CA PRO A 353 -1.71 10.40 4.80
C PRO A 353 -1.37 10.86 3.38
N LEU A 354 -1.95 10.21 2.36
CA LEU A 354 -1.79 10.66 0.97
C LEU A 354 -2.49 12.02 0.76
N PHE A 355 -3.68 12.22 1.30
CA PHE A 355 -4.40 13.49 1.17
C PHE A 355 -3.62 14.64 1.83
N ASP A 356 -3.14 14.42 3.05
CA ASP A 356 -2.31 15.39 3.77
C ASP A 356 -1.05 15.76 2.96
N TRP A 357 -0.40 14.75 2.36
CA TRP A 357 0.79 14.98 1.54
C TRP A 357 0.47 15.72 0.24
N VAL A 358 -0.63 15.40 -0.46
CA VAL A 358 -1.02 16.07 -1.71
C VAL A 358 -1.40 17.53 -1.44
N GLU A 359 -2.11 17.82 -0.36
CA GLU A 359 -2.43 19.19 0.04
C GLU A 359 -1.16 20.00 0.38
N ASN A 360 -0.20 19.37 1.06
CA ASN A 360 1.11 19.96 1.30
C ASN A 360 1.89 20.18 0.00
N LEU A 361 1.91 19.17 -0.90
CA LEU A 361 2.55 19.28 -2.20
C LEU A 361 1.97 20.45 -3.00
N ALA A 362 0.66 20.59 -3.08
CA ALA A 362 -0.02 21.70 -3.72
C ALA A 362 0.46 23.07 -3.16
N LYS A 363 0.56 23.18 -1.84
CA LYS A 363 1.06 24.39 -1.17
C LYS A 363 2.51 24.70 -1.55
N VAL A 364 3.38 23.69 -1.56
CA VAL A 364 4.80 23.82 -1.92
C VAL A 364 4.96 24.23 -3.37
N GLN A 365 4.24 23.58 -4.30
CA GLN A 365 4.35 23.84 -5.74
C GLN A 365 3.85 25.27 -6.07
N LYS A 366 2.74 25.70 -5.49
CA LYS A 366 2.22 27.08 -5.70
C LYS A 366 3.14 28.17 -5.16
N ASN A 367 3.94 27.88 -4.15
CA ASN A 367 4.90 28.83 -3.57
C ASN A 367 6.34 28.65 -4.12
N SER A 368 6.50 27.84 -5.18
CA SER A 368 7.80 27.58 -5.79
C SER A 368 8.25 28.75 -6.66
N ASN A 369 9.54 29.04 -6.61
CA ASN A 369 10.21 29.97 -7.55
C ASN A 369 10.64 29.31 -8.86
N ASP A 370 10.30 28.02 -9.09
CA ASP A 370 10.60 27.32 -10.31
C ASP A 370 9.64 27.77 -11.41
N THR A 371 10.17 28.44 -12.46
CA THR A 371 9.38 28.98 -13.56
C THR A 371 8.56 27.93 -14.30
N ASN A 372 8.99 26.66 -14.30
CA ASN A 372 8.23 25.56 -14.88
C ASN A 372 6.95 25.21 -14.12
N LEU A 373 6.88 25.57 -12.83
CA LEU A 373 5.73 25.31 -11.97
C LEU A 373 4.77 26.50 -11.86
N ILE A 374 5.15 27.68 -12.37
CA ILE A 374 4.32 28.88 -12.31
C ILE A 374 3.09 28.68 -13.19
N SER A 375 1.93 28.81 -12.59
CA SER A 375 0.64 28.79 -13.27
C SER A 375 -0.26 29.93 -12.77
N LYS A 376 -1.11 30.48 -13.65
CA LYS A 376 -2.10 31.50 -13.26
C LYS A 376 -3.20 30.89 -12.39
N LYS A 377 -3.55 29.63 -12.64
CA LYS A 377 -4.57 28.87 -11.91
C LYS A 377 -4.00 27.46 -11.62
N GLY A 378 -4.34 26.92 -10.47
CA GLY A 378 -3.99 25.56 -10.09
C GLY A 378 -2.49 25.33 -9.86
N TRP A 379 -2.09 24.09 -9.93
CA TRP A 379 -0.70 23.67 -9.71
C TRP A 379 -0.40 22.37 -10.46
N ILE A 380 0.90 22.16 -10.70
CA ILE A 380 1.45 20.95 -11.32
C ILE A 380 2.65 20.48 -10.51
N CYS A 381 3.16 19.29 -10.82
CA CYS A 381 4.33 18.76 -10.12
C CYS A 381 5.33 18.07 -11.06
N TYR A 382 6.49 17.79 -10.56
CA TYR A 382 7.44 16.89 -11.21
C TYR A 382 7.06 15.42 -10.93
N SER A 383 7.63 14.49 -11.69
CA SER A 383 7.33 13.06 -11.56
C SER A 383 7.78 12.46 -10.22
N THR A 384 8.79 13.02 -9.57
CA THR A 384 9.24 12.61 -8.24
C THR A 384 9.32 13.78 -7.29
N ASN A 385 8.69 13.67 -6.13
CA ASN A 385 8.64 14.68 -5.09
C ASN A 385 8.95 14.06 -3.73
N THR A 386 9.49 14.85 -2.83
CA THR A 386 9.85 14.38 -1.48
C THR A 386 8.68 14.45 -0.52
N LEU A 387 8.86 13.95 0.71
CA LEU A 387 7.93 14.13 1.82
C LEU A 387 7.60 15.63 2.06
N MET A 388 8.56 16.52 1.88
CA MET A 388 8.39 17.98 2.04
C MET A 388 7.86 18.66 0.76
N GLY A 389 7.58 17.91 -0.31
CA GLY A 389 7.11 18.43 -1.60
C GLY A 389 8.21 18.98 -2.51
N THR A 390 9.49 18.83 -2.16
CA THR A 390 10.61 19.28 -2.99
C THR A 390 10.76 18.37 -4.22
N PRO A 391 10.78 18.91 -5.46
CA PRO A 391 10.85 18.08 -6.66
C PRO A 391 12.27 17.62 -6.99
N SER A 392 12.40 16.44 -7.58
CA SER A 392 13.68 15.95 -8.12
C SER A 392 14.08 16.65 -9.43
N LYS A 393 13.16 17.35 -10.10
CA LYS A 393 13.33 18.00 -11.40
C LYS A 393 13.73 17.07 -12.55
N TRP A 394 13.60 15.76 -12.37
CA TRP A 394 13.90 14.79 -13.42
C TRP A 394 12.99 14.95 -14.64
N ARG A 395 11.68 15.06 -14.43
CA ARG A 395 10.67 15.23 -15.48
C ARG A 395 9.47 16.03 -14.95
N LEU A 396 9.07 17.07 -15.64
CA LEU A 396 7.83 17.77 -15.33
C LEU A 396 6.65 16.88 -15.71
N HIS A 397 5.79 16.61 -14.73
CA HIS A 397 4.65 15.72 -14.87
C HIS A 397 3.36 16.52 -14.70
N ARG A 398 2.93 17.18 -15.76
CA ARG A 398 1.75 18.07 -15.73
C ARG A 398 0.47 17.37 -15.26
N PRO A 399 0.12 16.15 -15.76
CA PRO A 399 -1.08 15.46 -15.30
C PRO A 399 -0.96 14.86 -13.91
N GLY A 400 0.20 14.95 -13.25
CA GLY A 400 0.44 14.37 -11.92
C GLY A 400 -0.50 14.90 -10.86
N SER A 401 -0.77 16.22 -10.81
CA SER A 401 -1.73 16.81 -9.89
C SER A 401 -3.15 16.31 -10.14
N ALA A 402 -3.55 16.23 -11.41
CA ALA A 402 -4.86 15.72 -11.81
C ALA A 402 -5.05 14.24 -11.41
N TRP A 403 -4.03 13.41 -11.62
CA TRP A 403 -4.09 12.01 -11.20
C TRP A 403 -4.11 11.85 -9.68
N LEU A 404 -3.32 12.65 -8.94
CA LEU A 404 -3.38 12.66 -7.48
C LEU A 404 -4.75 13.10 -6.95
N SER A 405 -5.42 14.06 -7.61
CA SER A 405 -6.76 14.50 -7.21
C SER A 405 -7.85 13.45 -7.43
N GLN A 406 -7.62 12.45 -8.29
CA GLN A 406 -8.52 11.30 -8.44
C GLN A 406 -8.71 10.55 -7.11
N HIS A 407 -7.68 10.43 -6.28
CA HIS A 407 -7.78 9.80 -4.96
C HIS A 407 -8.78 10.49 -4.03
N PHE A 408 -8.88 11.82 -4.09
CA PHE A 408 -9.86 12.59 -3.31
C PHE A 408 -11.30 12.31 -3.80
N TRP A 409 -11.48 12.24 -5.12
CA TRP A 409 -12.77 11.86 -5.67
C TRP A 409 -13.15 10.42 -5.30
N GLU A 410 -12.22 9.46 -5.42
CA GLU A 410 -12.45 8.06 -5.09
C GLU A 410 -12.84 7.90 -3.61
N HIS A 411 -12.16 8.58 -2.69
CA HIS A 411 -12.53 8.55 -1.28
C HIS A 411 -14.00 8.99 -1.07
N TYR A 412 -14.43 10.09 -1.71
CA TYR A 412 -15.83 10.48 -1.68
C TYR A 412 -16.75 9.44 -2.32
N ALA A 413 -16.40 8.94 -3.50
CA ALA A 413 -17.24 7.99 -4.24
C ALA A 413 -17.52 6.71 -3.44
N PHE A 414 -16.54 6.22 -2.69
CA PHE A 414 -16.67 5.03 -1.83
C PHE A 414 -17.34 5.33 -0.48
N THR A 415 -17.05 6.47 0.14
CA THR A 415 -17.56 6.79 1.48
C THR A 415 -18.89 7.53 1.45
N GLY A 416 -19.10 8.38 0.45
CA GLY A 416 -20.20 9.32 0.36
C GLY A 416 -20.09 10.48 1.36
N ASP A 417 -18.91 10.73 1.91
CA ASP A 417 -18.67 11.83 2.86
C ASP A 417 -18.69 13.19 2.15
N LYS A 418 -19.84 13.86 2.21
CA LYS A 418 -20.03 15.20 1.63
C LYS A 418 -19.20 16.27 2.33
N ASN A 419 -18.84 16.08 3.59
CA ASN A 419 -18.00 17.03 4.31
C ASN A 419 -16.56 16.97 3.79
N PHE A 420 -16.01 15.76 3.57
CA PHE A 420 -14.73 15.57 2.90
C PHE A 420 -14.77 16.10 1.46
N LEU A 421 -15.86 15.82 0.72
CA LEU A 421 -16.03 16.33 -0.64
C LEU A 421 -15.96 17.88 -0.66
N LEU A 422 -16.69 18.55 0.24
CA LEU A 422 -16.76 20.01 0.29
C LEU A 422 -15.44 20.66 0.70
N LYS A 423 -14.76 20.09 1.71
CA LYS A 423 -13.60 20.73 2.34
C LYS A 423 -12.26 20.37 1.69
N HIS A 424 -12.14 19.20 1.13
CA HIS A 424 -10.88 18.67 0.60
C HIS A 424 -10.94 18.37 -0.91
N ALA A 425 -11.86 17.52 -1.35
CA ALA A 425 -11.89 17.04 -2.74
C ALA A 425 -12.30 18.16 -3.72
N TYR A 426 -13.39 18.88 -3.46
CA TYR A 426 -13.92 19.88 -4.39
C TYR A 426 -12.96 21.05 -4.63
N PRO A 427 -12.36 21.68 -3.61
CA PRO A 427 -11.36 22.73 -3.82
C PRO A 427 -10.18 22.24 -4.64
N MET A 428 -9.66 21.04 -4.37
CA MET A 428 -8.55 20.44 -5.10
C MET A 428 -8.89 20.20 -6.57
N LEU A 429 -10.02 19.55 -6.84
CA LEU A 429 -10.50 19.30 -8.19
C LEU A 429 -10.73 20.61 -8.99
N LYS A 430 -11.39 21.59 -8.38
CA LYS A 430 -11.67 22.89 -9.01
C LYS A 430 -10.38 23.64 -9.36
N GLU A 431 -9.43 23.68 -8.43
CA GLU A 431 -8.17 24.38 -8.63
C GLU A 431 -7.37 23.78 -9.80
N ILE A 432 -7.25 22.44 -9.84
CA ILE A 432 -6.50 21.75 -10.91
C ILE A 432 -7.28 21.81 -12.24
N THR A 433 -8.62 21.76 -12.22
CA THR A 433 -9.45 21.99 -13.41
C THR A 433 -9.16 23.37 -14.02
N GLY A 434 -8.99 24.41 -13.19
CA GLY A 434 -8.61 25.75 -13.64
C GLY A 434 -7.24 25.80 -14.34
N TYR A 435 -6.27 24.99 -13.91
CA TYR A 435 -4.99 24.85 -14.63
C TYR A 435 -5.21 24.32 -16.06
N TRP A 436 -5.96 23.24 -16.21
CA TRP A 436 -6.20 22.61 -17.50
C TRP A 436 -7.10 23.45 -18.43
N GLU A 437 -8.03 24.24 -17.86
CA GLU A 437 -8.79 25.23 -18.59
C GLU A 437 -7.89 26.24 -19.33
N ASP A 438 -6.83 26.71 -18.66
CA ASP A 438 -5.89 27.67 -19.22
C ASP A 438 -4.80 27.01 -20.09
N TYR A 439 -4.48 25.73 -19.88
CA TYR A 439 -3.37 25.05 -20.55
C TYR A 439 -3.74 24.36 -21.86
N LEU A 440 -4.97 23.87 -22.00
CA LEU A 440 -5.43 23.21 -23.22
C LEU A 440 -5.49 24.20 -24.38
N VAL A 441 -5.14 23.72 -25.59
CA VAL A 441 -5.21 24.48 -26.83
C VAL A 441 -6.10 23.77 -27.84
N GLU A 442 -6.67 24.54 -28.78
CA GLU A 442 -7.44 24.00 -29.86
C GLU A 442 -6.53 23.46 -30.97
N SER A 443 -6.78 22.23 -31.40
CA SER A 443 -6.12 21.61 -32.55
C SER A 443 -6.69 22.15 -33.86
N LYS A 444 -6.05 21.83 -34.97
CA LYS A 444 -6.53 22.20 -36.32
C LYS A 444 -7.95 21.67 -36.63
N ASN A 445 -8.39 20.63 -35.92
CA ASN A 445 -9.69 19.99 -36.11
C ASN A 445 -10.73 20.47 -35.07
N GLY A 446 -10.44 21.52 -34.29
CA GLY A 446 -11.34 22.08 -33.27
C GLY A 446 -11.40 21.29 -31.98
N GLN A 447 -10.55 20.27 -31.78
CA GLN A 447 -10.49 19.50 -30.57
C GLN A 447 -9.52 20.14 -29.57
N LEU A 448 -9.83 20.05 -28.26
CA LEU A 448 -8.92 20.48 -27.21
C LEU A 448 -7.84 19.42 -26.95
N ILE A 449 -6.59 19.86 -27.02
CA ILE A 449 -5.43 19.00 -26.80
C ILE A 449 -4.46 19.61 -25.81
N THR A 450 -3.66 18.75 -25.13
CA THR A 450 -2.48 19.20 -24.41
C THR A 450 -1.42 19.66 -25.40
N PRO A 451 -0.89 20.91 -25.30
CA PRO A 451 0.11 21.40 -26.25
C PRO A 451 1.43 20.65 -26.18
N THR A 452 1.80 20.20 -25.00
CA THR A 452 2.98 19.37 -24.75
C THR A 452 2.72 18.36 -23.64
N GLY A 453 3.02 17.09 -23.89
CA GLY A 453 2.89 15.99 -22.95
C GLY A 453 3.91 14.90 -23.26
N TRP A 454 3.94 13.86 -22.45
CA TRP A 454 4.72 12.65 -22.70
C TRP A 454 3.99 11.45 -22.13
N SER A 455 4.16 10.31 -22.79
CA SER A 455 3.68 9.05 -22.20
C SER A 455 4.80 8.45 -21.36
N PRO A 456 4.66 8.33 -20.05
CA PRO A 456 5.70 7.70 -19.22
C PRO A 456 6.03 6.27 -19.67
N GLU A 457 7.32 5.86 -19.84
CA GLU A 457 8.50 6.71 -19.72
C GLU A 457 9.35 6.66 -21.00
N HIS A 458 8.73 6.78 -22.15
CA HIS A 458 9.37 6.67 -23.48
C HIS A 458 8.77 7.64 -24.50
N GLY A 459 9.35 7.66 -25.72
CA GLY A 459 8.82 8.36 -26.88
C GLY A 459 8.17 7.42 -27.90
N PRO A 460 7.71 7.94 -29.03
CA PRO A 460 7.11 7.14 -30.11
C PRO A 460 8.07 6.07 -30.65
N GLY A 461 7.49 4.96 -31.09
CA GLY A 461 8.24 3.83 -31.63
C GLY A 461 8.90 3.00 -30.54
N LEU A 462 10.18 2.61 -30.73
CA LEU A 462 10.96 1.81 -29.79
C LEU A 462 12.01 2.62 -29.02
N ASN A 463 11.88 3.94 -29.01
CA ASN A 463 12.88 4.82 -28.43
C ASN A 463 12.61 5.09 -26.95
N GLU A 464 13.10 4.22 -26.09
CA GLU A 464 13.02 4.36 -24.62
C GLU A 464 13.83 5.55 -24.06
N THR A 465 14.75 6.10 -24.85
CA THR A 465 15.59 7.24 -24.41
C THR A 465 15.01 8.59 -24.83
N ASP A 466 13.94 8.60 -25.64
CA ASP A 466 13.31 9.83 -26.09
C ASP A 466 12.61 10.56 -24.95
N LYS A 467 13.14 11.74 -24.64
CA LYS A 467 12.59 12.65 -23.63
C LYS A 467 11.81 13.81 -24.21
N SER A 468 11.51 13.79 -25.50
CA SER A 468 10.73 14.83 -26.16
C SER A 468 9.30 14.90 -25.61
N SER A 469 8.65 16.01 -25.84
CA SER A 469 7.25 16.20 -25.48
C SER A 469 6.42 16.33 -26.77
N TYR A 470 5.22 15.77 -26.75
CA TYR A 470 4.34 15.67 -27.91
C TYR A 470 2.96 16.26 -27.59
N PRO A 471 2.25 16.87 -28.58
CA PRO A 471 0.89 17.32 -28.34
C PRO A 471 -0.09 16.16 -28.27
N GLY A 472 -1.19 16.34 -27.56
CA GLY A 472 -2.34 15.43 -27.58
C GLY A 472 -2.04 13.99 -27.13
N VAL A 473 -1.05 13.79 -26.26
CA VAL A 473 -0.70 12.45 -25.73
C VAL A 473 -1.89 11.84 -25.02
N SER A 474 -2.27 10.60 -25.37
CA SER A 474 -3.44 9.90 -24.82
C SER A 474 -3.46 9.86 -23.31
N TYR A 475 -2.31 9.63 -22.67
CA TYR A 475 -2.16 9.63 -21.22
C TYR A 475 -2.67 10.93 -20.57
N ASP A 476 -2.20 12.07 -21.06
CA ASP A 476 -2.61 13.39 -20.55
C ASP A 476 -4.11 13.62 -20.80
N GLN A 477 -4.57 13.35 -22.03
CA GLN A 477 -5.98 13.52 -22.46
C GLN A 477 -6.94 12.72 -21.57
N GLN A 478 -6.61 11.47 -21.29
CA GLN A 478 -7.41 10.57 -20.46
C GLN A 478 -7.48 11.02 -19.00
N ILE A 479 -6.37 11.49 -18.43
CA ILE A 479 -6.34 12.02 -17.06
C ILE A 479 -7.14 13.31 -16.94
N VAL A 480 -7.04 14.21 -17.93
CA VAL A 480 -7.82 15.46 -17.98
C VAL A 480 -9.31 15.16 -18.13
N TYR A 481 -9.70 14.19 -18.96
CA TYR A 481 -11.08 13.74 -19.07
C TYR A 481 -11.62 13.23 -17.71
N ASP A 482 -10.84 12.44 -16.99
CA ASP A 482 -11.23 11.93 -15.66
C ASP A 482 -11.35 13.08 -14.64
N LEU A 483 -10.39 14.00 -14.59
CA LEU A 483 -10.44 15.20 -13.77
C LEU A 483 -11.69 16.03 -14.00
N PHE A 484 -11.99 16.36 -15.25
CA PHE A 484 -13.19 17.14 -15.62
C PHE A 484 -14.46 16.40 -15.22
N SER A 485 -14.50 15.09 -15.42
CA SER A 485 -15.64 14.26 -15.00
C SER A 485 -15.84 14.28 -13.47
N ASN A 486 -14.76 14.16 -12.73
CA ASN A 486 -14.77 14.18 -11.26
C ASN A 486 -15.19 15.57 -10.72
N TYR A 487 -14.68 16.66 -11.34
CA TYR A 487 -15.11 18.03 -10.98
C TYR A 487 -16.60 18.25 -11.25
N ILE A 488 -17.08 17.85 -12.45
CA ILE A 488 -18.49 17.98 -12.84
C ILE A 488 -19.39 17.28 -11.83
N GLU A 489 -19.13 16.02 -11.52
CA GLU A 489 -19.90 15.23 -10.56
C GLU A 489 -19.83 15.82 -9.16
N ALA A 490 -18.66 16.27 -8.70
CA ALA A 490 -18.49 16.92 -7.40
C ALA A 490 -19.32 18.22 -7.28
N SER A 491 -19.29 19.05 -8.33
CA SER A 491 -20.07 20.28 -8.46
C SER A 491 -21.58 19.99 -8.42
N GLU A 492 -22.05 18.97 -9.12
CA GLU A 492 -23.46 18.53 -9.12
C GLU A 492 -23.92 18.07 -7.76
N VAL A 493 -23.15 17.21 -7.10
CA VAL A 493 -23.45 16.69 -5.77
C VAL A 493 -23.55 17.79 -4.70
N LEU A 494 -22.72 18.83 -4.82
CA LEU A 494 -22.69 19.97 -3.89
C LEU A 494 -23.63 21.10 -4.29
N GLY A 495 -24.13 21.12 -5.54
CA GLY A 495 -24.95 22.21 -6.08
C GLY A 495 -24.18 23.52 -6.28
N LEU A 496 -22.86 23.44 -6.51
CA LEU A 496 -21.97 24.60 -6.61
C LEU A 496 -21.58 24.89 -8.07
N ASP A 497 -21.22 26.15 -8.35
CA ASP A 497 -20.56 26.62 -9.61
C ASP A 497 -21.22 26.14 -10.90
N LYS A 498 -22.54 26.27 -11.03
CA LYS A 498 -23.32 25.77 -12.18
C LYS A 498 -22.75 26.22 -13.53
N ASP A 499 -22.50 27.53 -13.70
CA ASP A 499 -22.04 28.08 -14.98
C ASP A 499 -20.63 27.57 -15.33
N TYR A 500 -19.73 27.50 -14.36
CA TYR A 500 -18.41 26.95 -14.57
C TYR A 500 -18.47 25.45 -14.87
N ARG A 501 -19.35 24.71 -14.21
CA ARG A 501 -19.60 23.29 -14.53
C ARG A 501 -20.03 23.09 -15.98
N GLU A 502 -20.98 23.90 -16.48
CA GLU A 502 -21.43 23.78 -17.88
C GLU A 502 -20.30 24.11 -18.88
N LYS A 503 -19.43 25.10 -18.56
CA LYS A 503 -18.22 25.36 -19.32
C LYS A 503 -17.30 24.13 -19.37
N ILE A 504 -17.03 23.50 -18.22
CA ILE A 504 -16.15 22.32 -18.15
C ILE A 504 -16.80 21.10 -18.84
N LYS A 505 -18.14 20.94 -18.80
CA LYS A 505 -18.84 19.94 -19.61
C LYS A 505 -18.59 20.13 -21.11
N SER A 506 -18.68 21.36 -21.58
CA SER A 506 -18.38 21.71 -22.96
C SER A 506 -16.93 21.41 -23.30
N MET A 507 -15.97 21.83 -22.47
CA MET A 507 -14.54 21.54 -22.70
C MET A 507 -14.27 20.04 -22.73
N ARG A 508 -14.85 19.27 -21.81
CA ARG A 508 -14.68 17.81 -21.78
C ARG A 508 -15.18 17.14 -23.06
N SER A 509 -16.30 17.61 -23.62
CA SER A 509 -16.85 17.07 -24.88
C SER A 509 -16.01 17.39 -26.10
N HIS A 510 -15.15 18.42 -26.02
CA HIS A 510 -14.25 18.83 -27.12
C HIS A 510 -12.82 18.27 -26.95
N LEU A 511 -12.52 17.54 -25.83
CA LEU A 511 -11.22 16.90 -25.69
C LEU A 511 -10.98 15.89 -26.83
N LEU A 512 -9.73 15.80 -27.29
CA LEU A 512 -9.31 14.69 -28.15
C LEU A 512 -9.52 13.39 -27.38
N GLY A 513 -10.48 12.58 -27.80
CA GLY A 513 -10.83 11.32 -27.18
C GLY A 513 -9.86 10.20 -27.53
N PRO A 514 -10.04 9.01 -26.92
CA PRO A 514 -9.29 7.82 -27.29
C PRO A 514 -9.50 7.45 -28.76
N GLN A 515 -8.43 7.08 -29.47
CA GLN A 515 -8.44 6.77 -30.91
C GLN A 515 -8.00 5.30 -31.11
N ILE A 516 -8.55 4.67 -32.16
CA ILE A 516 -8.16 3.34 -32.61
C ILE A 516 -7.21 3.49 -33.81
N GLY A 517 -6.01 2.94 -33.70
CA GLY A 517 -4.99 3.03 -34.70
C GLY A 517 -5.07 1.94 -35.77
N LYS A 518 -4.15 1.98 -36.73
CA LYS A 518 -4.13 1.19 -37.99
C LYS A 518 -4.06 -0.34 -37.79
N TRP A 519 -3.57 -0.85 -36.65
CA TRP A 519 -3.55 -2.29 -36.34
C TRP A 519 -4.59 -2.69 -35.28
N GLY A 520 -5.57 -1.77 -35.01
CA GLY A 520 -6.67 -2.00 -34.07
C GLY A 520 -6.36 -1.67 -32.63
N GLN A 521 -5.20 -1.14 -32.30
CA GLN A 521 -4.79 -0.74 -30.95
C GLN A 521 -5.46 0.58 -30.50
N LEU A 522 -5.50 0.79 -29.18
CA LEU A 522 -5.74 2.10 -28.61
C LEU A 522 -4.45 2.94 -28.75
N GLN A 523 -4.55 4.08 -29.43
CA GLN A 523 -3.38 4.92 -29.70
C GLN A 523 -2.81 5.55 -28.43
N GLU A 524 -1.49 5.53 -28.29
CA GLU A 524 -0.74 6.19 -27.22
C GLU A 524 -0.43 7.66 -27.56
N TRP A 525 -0.29 7.94 -28.85
CA TRP A 525 0.05 9.25 -29.37
C TRP A 525 -1.11 9.86 -30.17
N MET A 526 -1.12 11.17 -30.34
CA MET A 526 -2.11 11.85 -31.19
C MET A 526 -2.08 11.33 -32.63
N GLU A 527 -0.88 11.13 -33.15
CA GLU A 527 -0.66 10.50 -34.44
C GLU A 527 -0.45 8.99 -34.28
N ASP A 528 -0.79 8.19 -35.26
CA ASP A 528 -0.69 6.72 -35.22
C ASP A 528 0.78 6.23 -35.36
N TRP A 529 1.58 6.50 -34.34
CA TRP A 529 3.01 6.14 -34.23
C TRP A 529 3.28 4.87 -33.42
N ASP A 530 2.25 4.24 -32.93
CA ASP A 530 2.38 3.05 -32.07
C ASP A 530 3.05 1.88 -32.82
N ASN A 531 3.96 1.20 -32.13
CA ASN A 531 4.66 0.04 -32.64
C ASN A 531 4.14 -1.25 -31.95
N PRO A 532 3.64 -2.26 -32.70
CA PRO A 532 3.13 -3.50 -32.12
C PRO A 532 4.21 -4.33 -31.40
N ASN A 533 5.50 -4.05 -31.62
CA ASN A 533 6.61 -4.73 -30.95
C ASN A 533 7.10 -4.00 -29.71
N ASP A 534 6.47 -2.89 -29.33
CA ASP A 534 6.83 -2.15 -28.13
C ASP A 534 6.44 -2.93 -26.85
N LYS A 535 7.44 -3.31 -26.08
CA LYS A 535 7.31 -4.06 -24.81
C LYS A 535 7.57 -3.19 -23.58
N HIS A 536 7.43 -1.87 -23.74
CA HIS A 536 7.67 -0.95 -22.63
C HIS A 536 6.82 -1.31 -21.40
N ARG A 537 7.42 -1.14 -20.21
CA ARG A 537 6.80 -1.54 -18.94
C ARG A 537 5.58 -0.71 -18.56
N HIS A 538 5.50 0.55 -18.98
CA HIS A 538 4.34 1.39 -18.73
C HIS A 538 3.19 1.09 -19.72
N ALA A 539 1.96 1.20 -19.20
CA ALA A 539 0.72 1.12 -19.96
C ALA A 539 -0.07 2.44 -19.85
N SER A 540 0.65 3.57 -19.94
CA SER A 540 0.13 4.91 -19.66
C SER A 540 -1.10 5.28 -20.47
N HIS A 541 -1.12 4.93 -21.77
CA HIS A 541 -2.25 5.14 -22.68
C HIS A 541 -3.50 4.29 -22.37
N LEU A 542 -3.42 3.41 -21.37
CA LEU A 542 -4.54 2.61 -20.88
C LEU A 542 -5.09 3.14 -19.54
N PHE A 543 -4.69 4.35 -19.12
CA PHE A 543 -5.26 5.00 -17.94
C PHE A 543 -6.79 5.03 -17.97
N ALA A 544 -7.38 5.31 -19.13
CA ALA A 544 -8.84 5.37 -19.33
C ALA A 544 -9.57 4.04 -19.00
N VAL A 545 -8.86 2.90 -19.01
CA VAL A 545 -9.37 1.59 -18.57
C VAL A 545 -9.20 1.45 -17.05
N TYR A 546 -7.96 1.68 -16.56
CA TYR A 546 -7.63 1.62 -15.14
C TYR A 546 -6.43 2.53 -14.81
N PRO A 547 -6.54 3.42 -13.78
CA PRO A 547 -7.64 3.57 -12.83
C PRO A 547 -8.80 4.47 -13.31
N GLY A 548 -8.73 5.05 -14.49
CA GLY A 548 -9.81 5.80 -15.11
C GLY A 548 -11.09 4.95 -15.34
N ARG A 549 -12.09 5.58 -15.94
CA ARG A 549 -13.40 4.96 -16.16
C ARG A 549 -14.02 5.31 -17.52
N GLN A 550 -13.26 5.95 -18.40
CA GLN A 550 -13.73 6.38 -19.72
C GLN A 550 -13.94 5.21 -20.69
N ILE A 551 -13.08 4.18 -20.58
CA ILE A 551 -13.15 2.97 -21.43
C ILE A 551 -13.61 1.79 -20.58
N THR A 552 -14.77 1.23 -20.95
CA THR A 552 -15.36 0.08 -20.27
C THR A 552 -15.93 -0.92 -21.27
N LYS A 553 -15.91 -2.21 -20.91
CA LYS A 553 -16.52 -3.24 -21.77
C LYS A 553 -18.03 -3.07 -21.92
N LEU A 554 -18.70 -2.46 -20.93
CA LEU A 554 -20.15 -2.26 -20.94
C LEU A 554 -20.59 -1.07 -21.82
N LEU A 555 -19.84 0.04 -21.81
CA LEU A 555 -20.29 1.29 -22.42
C LEU A 555 -19.50 1.67 -23.69
N SER A 556 -18.30 1.13 -23.86
CA SER A 556 -17.41 1.42 -25.00
C SER A 556 -16.68 0.17 -25.50
N PRO A 557 -17.42 -0.86 -25.99
CA PRO A 557 -16.84 -2.17 -26.31
C PRO A 557 -15.74 -2.11 -27.37
N ASP A 558 -15.84 -1.25 -28.37
CA ASP A 558 -14.83 -1.12 -29.44
C ASP A 558 -13.51 -0.57 -28.89
N LEU A 559 -13.57 0.49 -28.04
CA LEU A 559 -12.39 1.02 -27.37
C LEU A 559 -11.80 0.02 -26.37
N ALA A 560 -12.65 -0.76 -25.69
CA ALA A 560 -12.20 -1.83 -24.79
C ALA A 560 -11.47 -2.95 -25.57
N ASN A 561 -11.93 -3.29 -26.78
CA ASN A 561 -11.24 -4.24 -27.65
C ASN A 561 -9.90 -3.67 -28.14
N ALA A 562 -9.84 -2.39 -28.52
CA ALA A 562 -8.60 -1.73 -28.89
C ALA A 562 -7.59 -1.70 -27.73
N ALA A 563 -8.06 -1.40 -26.50
CA ALA A 563 -7.24 -1.47 -25.30
C ALA A 563 -6.72 -2.89 -25.03
N LEU A 564 -7.54 -3.91 -25.28
CA LEU A 564 -7.12 -5.31 -25.19
C LEU A 564 -6.01 -5.67 -26.17
N ILE A 565 -6.08 -5.17 -27.39
CA ILE A 565 -5.04 -5.33 -28.41
C ILE A 565 -3.74 -4.66 -27.94
N SER A 566 -3.81 -3.43 -27.44
CA SER A 566 -2.65 -2.69 -26.91
C SER A 566 -1.98 -3.42 -25.75
N ILE A 567 -2.74 -3.85 -24.73
CA ILE A 567 -2.14 -4.50 -23.56
C ILE A 567 -1.52 -5.85 -23.89
N LYS A 568 -2.09 -6.61 -24.81
CA LYS A 568 -1.51 -7.86 -25.33
C LYS A 568 -0.18 -7.60 -26.05
N SER A 569 -0.09 -6.53 -26.83
CA SER A 569 1.13 -6.11 -27.52
C SER A 569 2.27 -5.79 -26.53
N ARG A 570 1.98 -5.14 -25.41
CA ARG A 570 2.95 -4.85 -24.33
C ARG A 570 3.57 -6.10 -23.68
N GLY A 571 2.96 -7.29 -23.85
CA GLY A 571 3.44 -8.55 -23.30
C GLY A 571 3.33 -8.64 -21.78
N ASP A 572 3.81 -9.75 -21.22
CA ASP A 572 3.56 -10.13 -19.81
C ASP A 572 4.78 -10.01 -18.91
N ILE A 573 6.00 -10.11 -19.48
CA ILE A 573 7.24 -10.11 -18.70
C ILE A 573 7.64 -8.67 -18.41
N ASN A 574 7.56 -8.27 -17.16
CA ASN A 574 7.84 -6.91 -16.71
C ASN A 574 8.14 -6.87 -15.20
N THR A 575 8.30 -5.65 -14.66
CA THR A 575 8.46 -5.40 -13.23
C THR A 575 7.20 -5.76 -12.44
N GLU A 576 7.30 -5.84 -11.13
CA GLU A 576 6.17 -6.20 -10.26
C GLU A 576 4.99 -5.22 -10.37
N TRP A 577 5.26 -3.89 -10.35
CA TRP A 577 4.19 -2.90 -10.47
C TRP A 577 3.54 -2.88 -11.86
N SER A 578 4.33 -3.09 -12.92
CA SER A 578 3.81 -3.21 -14.27
C SER A 578 2.88 -4.44 -14.40
N THR A 579 3.32 -5.57 -13.85
CA THR A 579 2.51 -6.79 -13.75
C THR A 579 1.21 -6.54 -12.97
N ALA A 580 1.28 -5.88 -11.82
CA ALA A 580 0.11 -5.52 -11.01
C ALA A 580 -0.83 -4.57 -11.75
N TRP A 581 -0.32 -3.54 -12.45
CA TRP A 581 -1.17 -2.65 -13.28
C TRP A 581 -1.91 -3.42 -14.36
N LYS A 582 -1.20 -4.31 -15.07
CA LYS A 582 -1.80 -5.15 -16.12
C LYS A 582 -2.87 -6.11 -15.57
N ILE A 583 -2.71 -6.66 -14.35
CA ILE A 583 -3.76 -7.44 -13.68
C ILE A 583 -5.04 -6.59 -13.55
N ASN A 584 -4.92 -5.35 -13.07
CA ASN A 584 -6.05 -4.42 -12.94
C ASN A 584 -6.69 -4.09 -14.29
N ILE A 585 -5.89 -3.83 -15.33
CA ILE A 585 -6.38 -3.56 -16.69
C ILE A 585 -7.14 -4.78 -17.26
N TYR A 586 -6.56 -5.98 -17.18
CA TYR A 586 -7.24 -7.20 -17.64
C TYR A 586 -8.51 -7.51 -16.83
N ALA A 587 -8.51 -7.23 -15.52
CA ALA A 587 -9.71 -7.35 -14.69
C ALA A 587 -10.84 -6.43 -15.21
N ARG A 588 -10.53 -5.14 -15.49
CA ARG A 588 -11.48 -4.17 -16.05
C ARG A 588 -11.97 -4.53 -17.47
N LEU A 589 -11.13 -5.18 -18.25
CA LEU A 589 -11.50 -5.72 -19.57
C LEU A 589 -12.18 -7.10 -19.47
N CYS A 590 -12.48 -7.59 -18.27
CA CYS A 590 -13.13 -8.91 -18.00
C CYS A 590 -12.38 -10.09 -18.66
N GLN A 591 -11.03 -10.08 -18.56
CA GLN A 591 -10.15 -11.10 -19.14
C GLN A 591 -9.56 -11.96 -18.00
N SER A 592 -10.39 -12.86 -17.43
CA SER A 592 -10.05 -13.66 -16.24
C SER A 592 -8.77 -14.48 -16.38
N GLU A 593 -8.63 -15.22 -17.48
CA GLU A 593 -7.47 -16.10 -17.71
C GLU A 593 -6.18 -15.27 -17.88
N ARG A 594 -6.26 -14.12 -18.58
CA ARG A 594 -5.11 -13.25 -18.75
C ARG A 594 -4.67 -12.56 -17.46
N ALA A 595 -5.63 -12.13 -16.64
CA ALA A 595 -5.34 -11.62 -15.30
C ALA A 595 -4.67 -12.70 -14.44
N TYR A 596 -5.15 -13.93 -14.51
CA TYR A 596 -4.58 -15.07 -13.77
C TYR A 596 -3.19 -15.48 -14.28
N ASP A 597 -2.92 -15.43 -15.58
CA ASP A 597 -1.56 -15.63 -16.12
C ASP A 597 -0.57 -14.65 -15.51
N LEU A 598 -0.99 -13.39 -15.31
CA LEU A 598 -0.14 -12.39 -14.64
C LEU A 598 -0.03 -12.60 -13.12
N ILE A 599 -1.04 -13.17 -12.47
CA ILE A 599 -0.88 -13.66 -11.08
C ILE A 599 0.22 -14.72 -11.02
N LYS A 600 0.21 -15.68 -11.92
CA LYS A 600 1.29 -16.70 -12.01
C LYS A 600 2.64 -16.05 -12.27
N ASN A 601 2.70 -15.05 -13.15
CA ASN A 601 3.94 -14.30 -13.42
C ASN A 601 4.44 -13.55 -12.18
N MET A 602 3.55 -12.95 -11.39
CA MET A 602 3.89 -12.27 -10.15
C MET A 602 4.69 -13.19 -9.22
N PHE A 603 4.18 -14.40 -8.95
CA PHE A 603 4.85 -15.37 -8.08
C PHE A 603 6.13 -15.96 -8.67
N SER A 604 6.16 -16.16 -9.99
CA SER A 604 7.31 -16.79 -10.63
C SER A 604 8.51 -15.85 -10.80
N ASN A 605 8.26 -14.55 -11.03
CA ASN A 605 9.30 -13.63 -11.50
C ASN A 605 9.40 -12.32 -10.71
N CYS A 606 8.33 -11.90 -9.97
CA CYS A 606 8.23 -10.54 -9.46
C CYS A 606 8.27 -10.43 -7.93
N LEU A 607 8.50 -11.53 -7.20
CA LEU A 607 8.55 -11.53 -5.74
C LEU A 607 9.91 -11.97 -5.21
N LEU A 608 10.34 -11.31 -4.14
CA LEU A 608 11.48 -11.70 -3.31
C LEU A 608 11.08 -12.81 -2.31
N ASP A 609 12.07 -13.34 -1.58
CA ASP A 609 11.87 -14.46 -0.64
C ASP A 609 10.87 -14.16 0.48
N ASN A 610 10.69 -12.89 0.85
CA ASN A 610 9.70 -12.43 1.84
C ASN A 610 8.40 -11.89 1.21
N MET A 611 8.19 -12.15 -0.07
CA MET A 611 7.08 -11.68 -0.90
C MET A 611 7.03 -10.15 -1.12
N PHE A 612 8.08 -9.40 -0.84
CA PHE A 612 8.18 -8.05 -1.35
C PHE A 612 8.29 -8.04 -2.88
N GLY A 613 7.73 -7.03 -3.52
CA GLY A 613 7.87 -6.82 -4.95
C GLY A 613 9.32 -6.61 -5.38
N ASN A 614 9.68 -7.09 -6.56
CA ASN A 614 11.03 -6.97 -7.13
C ASN A 614 10.98 -6.25 -8.48
N HIS A 615 11.47 -5.01 -8.49
CA HIS A 615 11.54 -4.21 -9.73
C HIS A 615 12.65 -4.70 -10.70
N PRO A 616 13.96 -5.01 -10.33
CA PRO A 616 14.85 -4.82 -9.19
C PRO A 616 15.37 -3.37 -9.05
N PRO A 617 15.81 -2.87 -7.85
CA PRO A 617 15.63 -3.50 -6.55
C PRO A 617 14.17 -3.51 -6.09
N PHE A 618 13.91 -3.88 -4.81
CA PHE A 618 12.54 -3.98 -4.35
C PHE A 618 11.80 -2.64 -4.35
N GLN A 619 10.51 -2.72 -4.68
CA GLN A 619 9.51 -1.68 -4.52
C GLN A 619 8.24 -2.30 -3.90
N MET A 620 7.37 -1.47 -3.35
CA MET A 620 6.20 -1.94 -2.62
C MET A 620 4.89 -1.80 -3.42
N ASP A 621 4.89 -0.95 -4.45
CA ASP A 621 3.71 -0.62 -5.24
C ASP A 621 3.08 -1.84 -5.92
N GLY A 622 3.88 -2.79 -6.40
CA GLY A 622 3.36 -4.04 -6.96
C GLY A 622 2.58 -4.89 -5.94
N ASN A 623 2.98 -4.91 -4.67
CA ASN A 623 2.24 -5.59 -3.61
C ASN A 623 0.85 -4.96 -3.38
N TYR A 624 0.79 -3.63 -3.34
CA TYR A 624 -0.46 -2.90 -3.16
C TYR A 624 -1.36 -3.03 -4.39
N GLY A 625 -0.78 -2.86 -5.59
CA GLY A 625 -1.49 -2.98 -6.87
C GLY A 625 -2.04 -4.38 -7.14
N PHE A 626 -1.34 -5.43 -6.69
CA PHE A 626 -1.81 -6.81 -6.76
C PHE A 626 -3.11 -7.00 -5.98
N THR A 627 -3.17 -6.50 -4.75
CA THR A 627 -4.37 -6.58 -3.91
C THR A 627 -5.55 -5.86 -4.57
N ALA A 628 -5.33 -4.67 -5.13
CA ALA A 628 -6.35 -3.95 -5.89
C ALA A 628 -6.82 -4.76 -7.10
N GLY A 629 -5.89 -5.38 -7.85
CA GLY A 629 -6.20 -6.19 -9.03
C GLY A 629 -7.05 -7.42 -8.70
N VAL A 630 -6.72 -8.15 -7.63
CA VAL A 630 -7.54 -9.27 -7.15
C VAL A 630 -8.95 -8.81 -6.75
N ALA A 631 -9.06 -7.67 -6.07
CA ALA A 631 -10.38 -7.12 -5.73
C ALA A 631 -11.18 -6.70 -6.97
N GLU A 632 -10.55 -6.07 -7.98
CA GLU A 632 -11.18 -5.73 -9.27
C GLU A 632 -11.59 -6.98 -10.09
N MET A 633 -10.90 -8.11 -9.94
CA MET A 633 -11.33 -9.37 -10.55
C MET A 633 -12.63 -9.89 -9.96
N LEU A 634 -12.94 -9.56 -8.71
CA LEU A 634 -14.11 -10.05 -7.97
C LEU A 634 -15.28 -9.06 -7.91
N LEU A 635 -14.99 -7.74 -7.88
CA LEU A 635 -16.01 -6.68 -7.80
C LEU A 635 -15.54 -5.42 -8.48
N GLN A 636 -16.35 -4.88 -9.40
CA GLN A 636 -16.14 -3.56 -9.98
C GLN A 636 -17.36 -2.67 -9.79
N SER A 637 -17.14 -1.35 -9.60
CA SER A 637 -18.20 -0.36 -9.38
C SER A 637 -17.91 1.01 -10.01
N HIS A 638 -17.04 1.04 -11.04
CA HIS A 638 -16.62 2.28 -11.70
C HIS A 638 -17.61 2.80 -12.75
N VAL A 639 -18.50 1.94 -13.22
CA VAL A 639 -19.51 2.29 -14.23
C VAL A 639 -20.75 2.89 -13.58
N LYS A 640 -21.31 3.95 -14.19
CA LYS A 640 -22.64 4.47 -13.89
C LYS A 640 -23.54 4.33 -15.11
N GLU A 641 -24.79 3.92 -14.88
CA GLU A 641 -25.89 3.96 -15.84
C GLU A 641 -27.01 4.80 -15.21
N ASN A 642 -27.46 5.88 -15.87
CA ASN A 642 -28.50 6.79 -15.33
C ASN A 642 -28.20 7.21 -13.87
N ASP A 643 -26.98 7.72 -13.63
CA ASP A 643 -26.48 8.14 -12.30
C ASP A 643 -26.42 7.05 -11.21
N THR A 644 -26.67 5.81 -11.57
CA THR A 644 -26.64 4.67 -10.67
C THR A 644 -25.39 3.84 -10.88
N TYR A 645 -24.66 3.56 -9.80
CA TYR A 645 -23.48 2.68 -9.88
C TYR A 645 -23.86 1.25 -10.25
N VAL A 646 -23.13 0.66 -11.19
CA VAL A 646 -23.24 -0.75 -11.59
C VAL A 646 -22.20 -1.56 -10.81
N LEU A 647 -22.68 -2.47 -9.98
CA LEU A 647 -21.86 -3.45 -9.27
C LEU A 647 -21.69 -4.68 -10.17
N GLN A 648 -20.54 -4.77 -10.83
CA GLN A 648 -20.20 -5.92 -11.66
C GLN A 648 -19.64 -7.02 -10.78
N ILE A 649 -20.35 -8.14 -10.69
CA ILE A 649 -20.05 -9.24 -9.78
C ILE A 649 -19.24 -10.31 -10.51
N LEU A 650 -18.09 -10.70 -9.95
CA LEU A 650 -17.15 -11.68 -10.49
C LEU A 650 -16.78 -11.43 -11.97
N PRO A 651 -16.46 -10.18 -12.37
CA PRO A 651 -16.26 -9.83 -13.78
C PRO A 651 -15.07 -10.54 -14.43
N ALA A 652 -14.09 -10.98 -13.61
CA ALA A 652 -12.88 -11.65 -14.10
C ALA A 652 -12.43 -12.80 -13.17
N LEU A 653 -13.40 -13.60 -12.68
CA LEU A 653 -13.11 -14.77 -11.86
C LEU A 653 -12.38 -15.84 -12.69
N PRO A 654 -11.14 -16.27 -12.31
CA PRO A 654 -10.43 -17.31 -13.03
C PRO A 654 -10.97 -18.70 -12.68
N LYS A 655 -10.80 -19.65 -13.58
CA LYS A 655 -11.28 -21.04 -13.39
C LYS A 655 -10.61 -21.75 -12.21
N GLU A 656 -9.39 -21.37 -11.87
CA GLU A 656 -8.61 -21.93 -10.79
C GLU A 656 -9.21 -21.60 -9.41
N TRP A 657 -9.92 -20.48 -9.30
CA TRP A 657 -10.67 -20.13 -8.09
C TRP A 657 -12.11 -20.65 -8.17
N SER A 658 -12.24 -21.98 -8.34
CA SER A 658 -13.53 -22.62 -8.60
C SER A 658 -14.60 -22.37 -7.54
N SER A 659 -14.21 -22.23 -6.28
CA SER A 659 -15.11 -21.91 -5.17
C SER A 659 -14.42 -21.02 -4.16
N GLY A 660 -15.17 -20.08 -3.60
CA GLY A 660 -14.64 -19.14 -2.63
C GLY A 660 -15.69 -18.18 -2.09
N GLU A 661 -15.22 -17.31 -1.24
CA GLU A 661 -16.00 -16.25 -0.61
C GLU A 661 -15.11 -15.02 -0.41
N ILE A 662 -15.61 -13.85 -0.76
CA ILE A 662 -15.04 -12.58 -0.32
C ILE A 662 -16.09 -11.77 0.42
N LYS A 663 -15.71 -11.24 1.58
CA LYS A 663 -16.58 -10.39 2.41
C LYS A 663 -15.97 -9.02 2.59
N GLY A 664 -16.85 -8.02 2.68
CA GLY A 664 -16.50 -6.66 3.09
C GLY A 664 -15.88 -5.79 2.01
N LEU A 665 -15.81 -6.23 0.72
CA LEU A 665 -15.37 -5.35 -0.35
C LEU A 665 -16.25 -4.10 -0.41
N ARG A 666 -15.62 -2.96 -0.59
CA ARG A 666 -16.33 -1.70 -0.77
C ARG A 666 -16.65 -1.47 -2.24
N ALA A 667 -17.77 -0.81 -2.47
CA ALA A 667 -18.16 -0.33 -3.78
C ALA A 667 -18.54 1.14 -3.72
N ARG A 668 -18.33 1.85 -4.83
CA ARG A 668 -18.73 3.25 -4.95
C ARG A 668 -20.23 3.39 -4.71
N GLY A 669 -20.65 4.53 -4.16
CA GLY A 669 -22.02 4.73 -3.70
C GLY A 669 -22.23 4.37 -2.23
N GLY A 670 -21.18 4.02 -1.48
CA GLY A 670 -21.24 3.69 -0.03
C GLY A 670 -21.77 2.30 0.24
N PHE A 671 -21.51 1.34 -0.66
CA PHE A 671 -21.93 -0.05 -0.49
C PHE A 671 -20.80 -0.92 0.02
N VAL A 672 -21.18 -1.99 0.75
CA VAL A 672 -20.33 -3.12 1.14
C VAL A 672 -20.90 -4.38 0.53
N VAL A 673 -20.03 -5.19 -0.07
CA VAL A 673 -20.46 -6.33 -0.88
C VAL A 673 -19.75 -7.59 -0.40
N ASP A 674 -20.57 -8.63 -0.12
CA ASP A 674 -20.09 -9.99 0.12
C ASP A 674 -20.52 -10.87 -1.06
N ILE A 675 -19.60 -11.67 -1.55
CA ILE A 675 -19.80 -12.53 -2.72
C ILE A 675 -19.33 -13.93 -2.36
N SER A 676 -20.15 -14.94 -2.58
CA SER A 676 -19.71 -16.34 -2.56
C SER A 676 -20.02 -17.01 -3.87
N TRP A 677 -19.14 -17.91 -4.30
CA TRP A 677 -19.26 -18.66 -5.54
C TRP A 677 -18.86 -20.11 -5.35
N GLU A 678 -19.42 -20.95 -6.20
CA GLU A 678 -19.15 -22.39 -6.24
C GLU A 678 -19.18 -22.86 -7.69
N ASN A 679 -18.21 -23.68 -8.10
CA ASN A 679 -18.03 -24.14 -9.48
C ASN A 679 -18.00 -22.96 -10.48
N ASN A 680 -17.24 -21.91 -10.15
CA ASN A 680 -17.11 -20.67 -10.92
C ASN A 680 -18.44 -19.92 -11.16
N THR A 681 -19.49 -20.22 -10.39
CA THR A 681 -20.81 -19.60 -10.52
C THR A 681 -21.18 -18.90 -9.21
N LEU A 682 -21.76 -17.70 -9.32
CA LEU A 682 -22.26 -16.94 -8.18
C LEU A 682 -23.28 -17.79 -7.40
N LYS A 683 -23.02 -17.97 -6.10
CA LYS A 683 -23.89 -18.70 -5.18
C LYS A 683 -24.73 -17.77 -4.31
N LYS A 684 -24.10 -16.70 -3.82
CA LYS A 684 -24.78 -15.71 -2.97
C LYS A 684 -24.12 -14.35 -3.14
N LEU A 685 -24.93 -13.32 -3.24
CA LEU A 685 -24.56 -11.91 -3.22
C LEU A 685 -25.26 -11.24 -2.05
N VAL A 686 -24.50 -10.46 -1.28
CA VAL A 686 -25.02 -9.61 -0.21
C VAL A 686 -24.54 -8.20 -0.44
N VAL A 687 -25.42 -7.21 -0.42
CA VAL A 687 -25.08 -5.80 -0.52
C VAL A 687 -25.66 -5.08 0.69
N THR A 688 -24.81 -4.36 1.43
CA THR A 688 -25.20 -3.51 2.55
C THR A 688 -24.91 -2.07 2.19
N SER A 689 -25.86 -1.17 2.44
CA SER A 689 -25.66 0.27 2.18
C SER A 689 -25.35 1.03 3.48
N HIS A 690 -24.23 1.73 3.55
CA HIS A 690 -23.88 2.56 4.71
C HIS A 690 -24.61 3.93 4.75
N LYS A 691 -25.06 4.42 3.61
CA LYS A 691 -25.68 5.77 3.53
C LYS A 691 -27.08 5.79 2.93
N GLY A 692 -27.58 4.67 2.41
CA GLY A 692 -28.73 4.60 1.52
C GLY A 692 -28.33 4.84 0.07
N GLY A 693 -29.16 4.43 -0.88
CA GLY A 693 -28.94 4.66 -2.31
C GLY A 693 -29.36 3.51 -3.19
N THR A 694 -29.31 3.76 -4.50
CA THR A 694 -29.67 2.78 -5.53
C THR A 694 -28.41 2.25 -6.19
N PHE A 695 -28.40 0.96 -6.52
CA PHE A 695 -27.38 0.31 -7.33
C PHE A 695 -27.99 -0.66 -8.33
N THR A 696 -27.25 -0.97 -9.36
CA THR A 696 -27.55 -2.06 -10.28
C THR A 696 -26.54 -3.18 -10.06
N ALA A 697 -26.98 -4.35 -9.59
CA ALA A 697 -26.14 -5.54 -9.59
C ALA A 697 -26.13 -6.15 -11.00
N PHE A 698 -24.92 -6.45 -11.52
CA PHE A 698 -24.73 -7.01 -12.86
C PHE A 698 -23.89 -8.28 -12.79
N TYR A 699 -24.44 -9.38 -13.27
CA TYR A 699 -23.78 -10.68 -13.37
C TYR A 699 -24.32 -11.48 -14.56
N ASN A 700 -23.43 -12.03 -15.41
CA ASN A 700 -23.77 -12.85 -16.58
C ASN A 700 -24.88 -12.23 -17.45
N ASN A 701 -24.74 -10.95 -17.82
CA ASN A 701 -25.69 -10.16 -18.63
C ASN A 701 -27.08 -9.94 -17.99
N LYS A 702 -27.27 -10.33 -16.75
CA LYS A 702 -28.49 -10.04 -15.99
C LYS A 702 -28.28 -8.81 -15.11
N ARG A 703 -29.36 -8.07 -14.88
CA ARG A 703 -29.37 -6.86 -14.06
C ARG A 703 -30.47 -6.90 -13.01
N ILE A 704 -30.13 -6.50 -11.80
CA ILE A 704 -31.09 -6.32 -10.70
C ILE A 704 -30.87 -4.94 -10.12
N VAL A 705 -31.88 -4.08 -10.22
CA VAL A 705 -31.84 -2.73 -9.61
C VAL A 705 -32.45 -2.82 -8.21
N LYS A 706 -31.76 -2.25 -7.22
CA LYS A 706 -32.22 -2.18 -5.82
C LYS A 706 -31.92 -0.83 -5.23
N SER A 707 -32.87 -0.33 -4.44
CA SER A 707 -32.70 0.83 -3.57
C SER A 707 -32.70 0.36 -2.12
N LEU A 708 -31.72 0.80 -1.34
CA LEU A 708 -31.57 0.44 0.07
C LEU A 708 -31.62 1.71 0.93
N LEU A 709 -32.19 1.58 2.11
CA LEU A 709 -32.07 2.59 3.17
C LEU A 709 -30.68 2.51 3.81
N LYS A 710 -30.34 3.51 4.61
CA LYS A 710 -29.09 3.50 5.38
C LYS A 710 -29.05 2.30 6.32
N ASN A 711 -27.95 1.56 6.28
CA ASN A 711 -27.68 0.31 7.01
C ASN A 711 -28.59 -0.88 6.62
N GLU A 712 -29.37 -0.72 5.55
CA GLU A 712 -30.17 -1.82 5.03
C GLU A 712 -29.28 -2.81 4.25
N LYS A 713 -29.68 -4.07 4.31
CA LYS A 713 -29.03 -5.21 3.66
C LYS A 713 -29.99 -5.87 2.70
N TRP A 714 -29.51 -6.14 1.49
CA TRP A 714 -30.17 -6.97 0.51
C TRP A 714 -29.31 -8.18 0.18
N GLU A 715 -29.94 -9.33 0.00
CA GLU A 715 -29.24 -10.54 -0.41
C GLU A 715 -30.02 -11.34 -1.46
N THR A 716 -29.31 -12.07 -2.29
CA THR A 716 -29.87 -13.00 -3.27
C THR A 716 -28.97 -14.22 -3.47
N ALA A 717 -29.59 -15.38 -3.65
CA ALA A 717 -28.95 -16.62 -4.12
C ALA A 717 -29.35 -16.94 -5.56
N ASN A 718 -30.31 -16.20 -6.14
CA ASN A 718 -30.82 -16.38 -7.50
C ASN A 718 -30.52 -15.11 -8.29
N PHE A 719 -29.62 -15.21 -9.27
CA PHE A 719 -29.25 -14.09 -10.12
C PHE A 719 -29.67 -14.32 -11.57
#